data_6ba3270578e19faa60891a6c655824e1
#
_entry.id   6ba3270578e19faa60891a6c655824e1
#
_cell.length_a   1.000
_cell.length_b   1.000
_cell.length_c   1.000
_cell.angle_alpha   90.00
_cell.angle_beta   90.00
_cell.angle_gamma   90.00
#
_symmetry.space_group_name_H-M   'P 1'
#
loop_
_entity.id
_entity.type
_entity.pdbx_description
1 polymer ?
#
loop_
_entity_poly.entity_id
_entity_poly.type
_entity_poly.pdbx_seq_one_letter_code
_entity_poly.pdbx_strand_id
1 'polypeptide(L)'
;GLINSMCTYARINEFGFIETPYRKVKNGKVSNEIEYLTADQEENFLIAQANNPIDKSGNFLTERITAREKGGEFIESLPTECHYMDVSPKQLVSVAAGLIPFLEHDDANRALMGSNMQRQGVPLLVSEAPLVGTGLEGKAARDSRAVVVAEADGIVAAATAEIIVTTPDGNLPEKITIEKFLSDPESVKTNLDKGILSYPLRKFMRSNAGTCINQKPIVKKGDKIKKGQVLADGPNTENGELAIGRNVLVAFMPWNGYNFEDAIVISERVVKEDVYTSIHISEFDVAARDTKLGPEEITRDIPNVGEEALRNLDHDGIIRIGAEVKPGDILVGKITPKSETELAPEERLLRAIFGEKAADVKDTSLRVPSGCTGIVQDVRVSQSGFAKKREEKKDPAILKKQHKQINDEHKKKWDKLTDDLTDKLSDILLGEKIPLDVVNAQTGEIIIPANRKITKTLLRKLAAAHDHIEIDPSPIRNKILEIISSFEGRFQELDTERERKLDQLESGDEVDPGVIKEVKVFIAAKRKLSVGDKMAGRHGNKGVVANIVPEEDMPYLADGTPVDICLNPLGVPSRMNVGQVLETHLGVAAKALGFKVATPIFDGIKEKVIWNFMSEAKKVDGITTLGGGPNGTARARKKGEPEGPGFTWIGDGKDGTTGGKSTLYDGRTGEAFHNPVVVGIIYMLKLGHLVADKIHARAVGPYSLVTQQPLGGKAQYGGQRFGE
;
A
#
# COMPACT_ATOMS: atom_id res chain seq x y z
N GLY A 1 -15.22 15.08 -5.64
CA GLY A 1 -14.10 15.13 -4.71
C GLY A 1 -13.19 16.31 -4.97
N LEU A 2 -12.29 16.56 -4.05
CA LEU A 2 -11.31 17.67 -4.18
C LEU A 2 -10.17 17.34 -5.15
N ILE A 3 -9.96 16.05 -5.45
CA ILE A 3 -8.90 15.57 -6.35
C ILE A 3 -9.56 14.90 -7.55
N ASN A 4 -9.27 15.40 -8.74
CA ASN A 4 -9.73 14.83 -10.00
C ASN A 4 -8.58 14.18 -10.78
N SER A 5 -8.88 13.57 -11.96
CA SER A 5 -7.87 12.94 -12.81
C SER A 5 -6.83 13.92 -13.37
N MET A 6 -7.06 15.21 -13.28
CA MET A 6 -6.07 16.23 -13.69
C MET A 6 -4.77 16.11 -12.89
N CYS A 7 -4.82 15.69 -11.63
CA CYS A 7 -3.60 15.52 -10.82
C CYS A 7 -2.58 14.55 -11.44
N THR A 8 -3.02 13.64 -12.31
CA THR A 8 -2.14 12.71 -13.03
C THR A 8 -1.47 13.34 -14.26
N TYR A 9 -1.97 14.45 -14.75
CA TYR A 9 -1.48 15.19 -15.90
C TYR A 9 -0.88 16.55 -15.54
N ALA A 10 -1.17 17.05 -14.33
CA ALA A 10 -0.70 18.32 -13.83
C ALA A 10 0.80 18.29 -13.52
N ARG A 11 1.42 19.46 -13.55
CA ARG A 11 2.77 19.71 -13.05
C ARG A 11 2.77 20.90 -12.10
N ILE A 12 3.81 21.05 -11.32
CA ILE A 12 4.04 22.20 -10.45
C ILE A 12 5.03 23.12 -11.15
N ASN A 13 4.71 24.41 -11.25
CA ASN A 13 5.61 25.41 -11.81
C ASN A 13 6.67 25.86 -10.80
N GLU A 14 7.60 26.73 -11.24
CA GLU A 14 8.68 27.26 -10.40
C GLU A 14 8.19 28.04 -9.17
N PHE A 15 6.95 28.56 -9.21
CA PHE A 15 6.32 29.30 -8.12
C PHE A 15 5.50 28.42 -7.18
N GLY A 16 5.40 27.11 -7.43
CA GLY A 16 4.63 26.17 -6.60
C GLY A 16 3.14 26.07 -6.98
N PHE A 17 2.67 26.72 -8.07
CA PHE A 17 1.31 26.58 -8.56
C PHE A 17 1.14 25.34 -9.44
N ILE A 18 -0.06 24.75 -9.40
CA ILE A 18 -0.44 23.63 -10.25
C ILE A 18 -0.82 24.15 -11.63
N GLU A 19 -0.20 23.58 -12.66
CA GLU A 19 -0.51 23.82 -14.07
C GLU A 19 -1.09 22.56 -14.69
N THR A 20 -2.13 22.73 -15.52
CA THR A 20 -2.81 21.65 -16.23
C THR A 20 -2.64 21.76 -17.73
N PRO A 21 -2.56 20.62 -18.46
CA PRO A 21 -2.32 20.65 -19.90
C PRO A 21 -3.60 20.89 -20.69
N TYR A 22 -3.51 21.74 -21.71
CA TYR A 22 -4.56 22.02 -22.69
C TYR A 22 -4.00 21.99 -24.11
N ARG A 23 -4.83 21.58 -25.06
CA ARG A 23 -4.50 21.61 -26.50
C ARG A 23 -4.86 22.98 -27.05
N LYS A 24 -3.97 23.61 -27.78
CA LYS A 24 -4.22 24.94 -28.39
C LYS A 24 -5.12 24.84 -29.60
N VAL A 25 -6.12 25.69 -29.69
CA VAL A 25 -7.01 25.83 -30.85
C VAL A 25 -6.64 27.11 -31.62
N LYS A 26 -6.41 26.98 -32.91
CA LYS A 26 -6.10 28.11 -33.81
C LYS A 26 -7.11 28.11 -34.96
N ASN A 27 -7.93 29.16 -35.05
CA ASN A 27 -8.93 29.35 -36.12
C ASN A 27 -9.88 28.15 -36.28
N GLY A 28 -10.39 27.60 -35.17
CA GLY A 28 -11.30 26.44 -35.18
C GLY A 28 -10.60 25.08 -35.46
N LYS A 29 -9.27 25.07 -35.46
CA LYS A 29 -8.48 23.83 -35.63
C LYS A 29 -7.69 23.52 -34.37
N VAL A 30 -7.86 22.30 -33.85
CA VAL A 30 -7.13 21.80 -32.69
C VAL A 30 -5.71 21.42 -33.12
N SER A 31 -4.71 21.98 -32.47
CA SER A 31 -3.31 21.64 -32.71
C SER A 31 -2.85 20.52 -31.74
N ASN A 32 -1.71 19.90 -32.05
CA ASN A 32 -1.07 18.98 -31.12
C ASN A 32 -0.12 19.68 -30.13
N GLU A 33 -0.08 21.02 -30.15
CA GLU A 33 0.66 21.81 -29.16
C GLU A 33 -0.07 21.77 -27.84
N ILE A 34 0.65 21.35 -26.79
CA ILE A 34 0.13 21.29 -25.42
C ILE A 34 0.75 22.44 -24.64
N GLU A 35 -0.08 23.31 -24.11
CA GLU A 35 0.29 24.38 -23.19
C GLU A 35 -0.21 24.05 -21.79
N TYR A 36 0.58 24.42 -20.79
CA TYR A 36 0.21 24.26 -19.39
C TYR A 36 -0.26 25.59 -18.86
N LEU A 37 -1.48 25.64 -18.32
CA LEU A 37 -2.10 26.85 -17.79
C LEU A 37 -2.31 26.72 -16.29
N THR A 38 -2.09 27.81 -15.57
CA THR A 38 -2.49 27.98 -14.17
C THR A 38 -3.98 28.34 -14.09
N ALA A 39 -4.60 28.20 -12.91
CA ALA A 39 -6.04 28.47 -12.76
C ALA A 39 -6.46 29.89 -13.13
N ASP A 40 -5.65 30.89 -12.79
CA ASP A 40 -5.86 32.30 -13.14
C ASP A 40 -5.73 32.56 -14.66
N GLN A 41 -4.87 31.84 -15.34
CA GLN A 41 -4.76 31.93 -16.81
C GLN A 41 -5.95 31.23 -17.48
N GLU A 42 -6.34 30.04 -16.97
CA GLU A 42 -7.47 29.25 -17.48
C GLU A 42 -8.78 30.04 -17.50
N GLU A 43 -9.05 30.84 -16.46
CA GLU A 43 -10.26 31.67 -16.37
C GLU A 43 -10.42 32.70 -17.49
N ASN A 44 -9.36 33.06 -18.18
CA ASN A 44 -9.38 34.06 -19.24
C ASN A 44 -9.71 33.47 -20.63
N PHE A 45 -9.78 32.13 -20.75
CA PHE A 45 -9.93 31.47 -22.04
C PHE A 45 -11.20 30.66 -22.12
N LEU A 46 -11.75 30.59 -23.32
CA LEU A 46 -12.85 29.67 -23.66
C LEU A 46 -12.25 28.32 -24.05
N ILE A 47 -12.62 27.26 -23.31
CA ILE A 47 -12.02 25.93 -23.43
C ILE A 47 -13.07 24.93 -23.93
N ALA A 48 -12.83 24.34 -25.10
CA ALA A 48 -13.68 23.33 -25.67
C ALA A 48 -13.56 22.00 -24.88
N GLN A 49 -14.67 21.29 -24.68
CA GLN A 49 -14.65 19.97 -24.06
C GLN A 49 -14.01 18.91 -24.97
N ALA A 50 -13.32 17.96 -24.38
CA ALA A 50 -12.63 16.88 -25.10
C ALA A 50 -13.58 15.90 -25.82
N ASN A 51 -14.88 15.85 -25.46
CA ASN A 51 -15.90 15.02 -26.10
C ASN A 51 -16.40 15.55 -27.46
N ASN A 52 -16.05 16.79 -27.83
CA ASN A 52 -16.43 17.33 -29.12
C ASN A 52 -15.78 16.51 -30.26
N PRO A 53 -16.54 16.09 -31.28
CA PRO A 53 -15.99 15.27 -32.36
C PRO A 53 -15.03 16.07 -33.23
N ILE A 54 -13.85 15.50 -33.48
CA ILE A 54 -12.78 16.10 -34.28
C ILE A 54 -12.40 15.18 -35.42
N ASP A 55 -12.13 15.75 -36.61
CA ASP A 55 -11.57 15.02 -37.73
C ASP A 55 -10.07 14.71 -37.49
N LYS A 56 -9.54 13.77 -38.28
CA LYS A 56 -8.11 13.38 -38.27
C LYS A 56 -7.16 14.59 -38.53
N SER A 57 -7.66 15.61 -39.20
CA SER A 57 -6.93 16.88 -39.46
C SER A 57 -7.00 17.88 -38.32
N GLY A 58 -7.78 17.61 -37.25
CA GLY A 58 -7.97 18.47 -36.09
C GLY A 58 -9.10 19.49 -36.21
N ASN A 59 -9.95 19.44 -37.24
CA ASN A 59 -11.11 20.33 -37.36
C ASN A 59 -12.29 19.76 -36.58
N PHE A 60 -13.10 20.63 -35.96
CA PHE A 60 -14.37 20.21 -35.35
C PHE A 60 -15.38 19.82 -36.44
N LEU A 61 -16.13 18.75 -36.19
CA LEU A 61 -17.14 18.24 -37.13
C LEU A 61 -18.51 18.90 -36.97
N THR A 62 -18.72 19.59 -35.87
CA THR A 62 -19.99 20.28 -35.53
C THR A 62 -19.84 21.80 -35.68
N GLU A 63 -20.90 22.45 -36.12
CA GLU A 63 -20.94 23.93 -36.25
C GLU A 63 -20.93 24.63 -34.89
N ARG A 64 -21.53 23.99 -33.88
CA ARG A 64 -21.51 24.47 -32.49
C ARG A 64 -20.89 23.41 -31.61
N ILE A 65 -20.06 23.83 -30.67
CA ILE A 65 -19.30 22.96 -29.74
C ILE A 65 -19.59 23.41 -28.32
N THR A 66 -19.59 22.43 -27.42
CA THR A 66 -19.69 22.70 -26.00
C THR A 66 -18.35 23.18 -25.47
N ALA A 67 -18.33 24.36 -24.87
CA ALA A 67 -17.13 24.94 -24.26
C ALA A 67 -17.43 25.42 -22.84
N ARG A 68 -16.37 25.55 -22.06
CA ARG A 68 -16.39 26.04 -20.69
C ARG A 68 -15.90 27.47 -20.66
N GLU A 69 -16.71 28.35 -20.05
CA GLU A 69 -16.39 29.74 -19.82
C GLU A 69 -15.94 30.00 -18.37
N LYS A 70 -15.52 31.22 -18.10
CA LYS A 70 -15.19 31.72 -16.76
C LYS A 70 -16.28 31.39 -15.75
N GLY A 71 -15.86 30.79 -14.61
CA GLY A 71 -16.80 30.35 -13.58
C GLY A 71 -17.25 28.87 -13.74
N GLY A 72 -16.83 28.18 -14.82
CA GLY A 72 -17.11 26.74 -15.05
C GLY A 72 -18.47 26.48 -15.69
N GLU A 73 -19.18 27.51 -16.17
CA GLU A 73 -20.43 27.31 -16.91
C GLU A 73 -20.17 26.76 -18.32
N PHE A 74 -21.06 25.85 -18.75
CA PHE A 74 -20.98 25.25 -20.08
C PHE A 74 -21.88 26.04 -21.04
N ILE A 75 -21.27 26.53 -22.11
CA ILE A 75 -21.97 27.26 -23.17
C ILE A 75 -21.74 26.57 -24.52
N GLU A 76 -22.66 26.82 -25.44
CA GLU A 76 -22.46 26.49 -26.85
C GLU A 76 -21.81 27.68 -27.58
N SER A 77 -20.64 27.46 -28.15
CA SER A 77 -19.88 28.45 -28.88
C SER A 77 -19.46 27.99 -30.28
N LEU A 78 -18.98 28.93 -31.09
CA LEU A 78 -18.42 28.60 -32.40
C LEU A 78 -16.97 28.05 -32.22
N PRO A 79 -16.52 27.09 -33.06
CA PRO A 79 -15.15 26.57 -33.03
C PRO A 79 -14.06 27.66 -33.13
N THR A 80 -14.35 28.76 -33.80
CA THR A 80 -13.44 29.89 -34.01
C THR A 80 -13.23 30.74 -32.76
N GLU A 81 -14.17 30.71 -31.81
CA GLU A 81 -14.11 31.48 -30.55
C GLU A 81 -13.31 30.75 -29.46
N CYS A 82 -13.14 29.43 -29.60
CA CYS A 82 -12.39 28.63 -28.62
C CYS A 82 -10.90 28.83 -28.75
N HIS A 83 -10.23 28.99 -27.60
CA HIS A 83 -8.80 29.19 -27.49
C HIS A 83 -8.04 27.89 -27.23
N TYR A 84 -8.64 27.04 -26.42
CA TYR A 84 -8.08 25.76 -26.00
C TYR A 84 -9.12 24.65 -26.04
N MET A 85 -8.65 23.42 -25.97
CA MET A 85 -9.46 22.21 -25.83
C MET A 85 -8.85 21.32 -24.75
N ASP A 86 -9.70 20.68 -23.95
CA ASP A 86 -9.25 19.68 -22.98
C ASP A 86 -8.49 18.54 -23.66
N VAL A 87 -7.43 18.05 -23.00
CA VAL A 87 -6.60 16.95 -23.54
C VAL A 87 -7.37 15.63 -23.53
N SER A 88 -8.17 15.39 -22.50
CA SER A 88 -8.92 14.15 -22.32
C SER A 88 -10.21 14.36 -21.54
N PRO A 89 -11.30 13.65 -21.86
CA PRO A 89 -12.54 13.65 -21.08
C PRO A 89 -12.36 13.17 -19.64
N LYS A 90 -11.29 12.45 -19.34
CA LYS A 90 -10.93 11.96 -18.01
C LYS A 90 -10.70 13.07 -16.99
N GLN A 91 -10.44 14.28 -17.45
CA GLN A 91 -10.29 15.46 -16.59
C GLN A 91 -11.53 15.79 -15.75
N LEU A 92 -12.73 15.39 -16.22
CA LEU A 92 -14.00 15.72 -15.56
C LEU A 92 -14.27 14.88 -14.30
N VAL A 93 -13.64 13.73 -14.15
CA VAL A 93 -13.90 12.78 -13.07
C VAL A 93 -12.70 12.61 -12.15
N SER A 94 -12.94 12.11 -10.93
CA SER A 94 -11.87 11.75 -10.01
C SER A 94 -11.06 10.55 -10.52
N VAL A 95 -9.87 10.33 -9.97
CA VAL A 95 -9.04 9.15 -10.31
C VAL A 95 -9.81 7.86 -10.02
N ALA A 96 -10.50 7.77 -8.88
CA ALA A 96 -11.27 6.58 -8.51
C ALA A 96 -12.45 6.34 -9.47
N ALA A 97 -13.17 7.38 -9.87
CA ALA A 97 -14.22 7.27 -10.88
C ALA A 97 -13.64 6.93 -12.28
N GLY A 98 -12.45 7.42 -12.58
CA GLY A 98 -11.73 7.10 -13.81
C GLY A 98 -11.27 5.64 -13.93
N LEU A 99 -11.31 4.88 -12.84
CA LEU A 99 -11.01 3.43 -12.80
C LEU A 99 -12.22 2.54 -13.05
N ILE A 100 -13.43 3.12 -13.18
CA ILE A 100 -14.67 2.37 -13.45
C ILE A 100 -14.81 2.18 -14.97
N PRO A 101 -14.75 0.95 -15.48
CA PRO A 101 -15.00 0.71 -16.91
C PRO A 101 -16.47 0.96 -17.23
N PHE A 102 -16.79 1.42 -18.45
CA PHE A 102 -18.15 1.75 -18.87
C PHE A 102 -18.87 2.74 -17.96
N LEU A 103 -18.14 3.70 -17.36
CA LEU A 103 -18.69 4.72 -16.49
C LEU A 103 -19.83 5.51 -17.15
N GLU A 104 -19.74 5.76 -18.44
CA GLU A 104 -20.73 6.46 -19.26
C GLU A 104 -22.08 5.74 -19.36
N HIS A 105 -22.14 4.45 -19.04
CA HIS A 105 -23.35 3.63 -19.04
C HIS A 105 -23.97 3.47 -17.65
N ASP A 106 -23.39 4.04 -16.63
CA ASP A 106 -23.86 3.96 -15.24
C ASP A 106 -24.49 5.28 -14.80
N ASP A 107 -25.52 5.19 -13.95
CA ASP A 107 -26.07 6.36 -13.28
C ASP A 107 -25.04 7.02 -12.36
N ALA A 108 -25.07 8.37 -12.29
CA ALA A 108 -24.11 9.15 -11.51
C ALA A 108 -24.09 8.77 -10.01
N ASN A 109 -25.25 8.49 -9.43
CA ASN A 109 -25.35 8.08 -8.03
C ASN A 109 -24.65 6.74 -7.80
N ARG A 110 -24.76 5.80 -8.74
CA ARG A 110 -24.11 4.49 -8.65
C ARG A 110 -22.62 4.57 -8.92
N ALA A 111 -22.20 5.42 -9.85
CA ALA A 111 -20.79 5.73 -10.09
C ALA A 111 -20.12 6.32 -8.84
N LEU A 112 -20.81 7.23 -8.13
CA LEU A 112 -20.34 7.77 -6.85
C LEU A 112 -20.14 6.67 -5.81
N MET A 113 -21.12 5.77 -5.65
CA MET A 113 -21.02 4.63 -4.73
C MET A 113 -19.87 3.71 -5.11
N GLY A 114 -19.72 3.38 -6.39
CA GLY A 114 -18.62 2.54 -6.90
C GLY A 114 -17.25 3.16 -6.63
N SER A 115 -17.08 4.45 -6.93
CA SER A 115 -15.85 5.20 -6.64
C SER A 115 -15.50 5.18 -5.16
N ASN A 116 -16.47 5.39 -4.27
CA ASN A 116 -16.26 5.34 -2.83
C ASN A 116 -15.88 3.94 -2.34
N MET A 117 -16.49 2.89 -2.87
CA MET A 117 -16.23 1.51 -2.47
C MET A 117 -14.87 1.00 -2.95
N GLN A 118 -14.36 1.45 -4.09
CA GLN A 118 -12.98 1.14 -4.53
C GLN A 118 -11.94 1.56 -3.49
N ARG A 119 -12.16 2.68 -2.79
CA ARG A 119 -11.27 3.16 -1.72
C ARG A 119 -11.33 2.34 -0.44
N GLN A 120 -12.34 1.47 -0.29
CA GLN A 120 -12.54 0.59 0.88
C GLN A 120 -12.11 -0.85 0.61
N GLY A 121 -11.54 -1.13 -0.56
CA GLY A 121 -11.07 -2.46 -0.92
C GLY A 121 -9.94 -2.95 -0.02
N VAL A 122 -10.07 -4.15 0.51
CA VAL A 122 -9.07 -4.77 1.38
C VAL A 122 -7.98 -5.43 0.53
N PRO A 123 -6.69 -5.27 0.87
CA PRO A 123 -5.61 -6.01 0.24
C PRO A 123 -5.78 -7.52 0.43
N LEU A 124 -5.81 -8.25 -0.67
CA LEU A 124 -5.96 -9.69 -0.66
C LEU A 124 -4.60 -10.39 -0.60
N LEU A 125 -4.60 -11.64 -0.14
CA LEU A 125 -3.38 -12.46 -0.08
C LEU A 125 -2.75 -12.66 -1.47
N VAL A 126 -3.60 -12.87 -2.49
CA VAL A 126 -3.20 -12.93 -3.89
C VAL A 126 -4.01 -11.87 -4.62
N SER A 127 -3.35 -10.81 -5.06
CA SER A 127 -3.95 -9.75 -5.87
C SER A 127 -4.09 -10.21 -7.31
N GLU A 128 -5.12 -9.71 -8.00
CA GLU A 128 -5.34 -9.93 -9.43
C GLU A 128 -5.78 -8.64 -10.09
N ALA A 129 -5.11 -8.24 -11.16
CA ALA A 129 -5.50 -7.07 -11.93
C ALA A 129 -6.79 -7.33 -12.72
N PRO A 130 -7.65 -6.32 -12.94
CA PRO A 130 -8.88 -6.50 -13.67
C PRO A 130 -8.62 -6.89 -15.12
N LEU A 131 -9.43 -7.83 -15.65
CA LEU A 131 -9.42 -8.19 -17.07
C LEU A 131 -9.95 -7.04 -17.93
N VAL A 132 -10.94 -6.33 -17.42
CA VAL A 132 -11.53 -5.14 -18.05
C VAL A 132 -11.13 -3.93 -17.20
N GLY A 133 -10.22 -3.14 -17.71
CA GLY A 133 -9.71 -1.92 -17.05
C GLY A 133 -9.95 -0.67 -17.88
N THR A 134 -9.50 0.45 -17.40
CA THR A 134 -9.61 1.76 -18.07
C THR A 134 -8.27 2.27 -18.62
N GLY A 135 -7.18 1.55 -18.37
CA GLY A 135 -5.82 1.95 -18.71
C GLY A 135 -5.18 2.95 -17.73
N LEU A 136 -5.90 3.36 -16.69
CA LEU A 136 -5.40 4.25 -15.65
C LEU A 136 -4.73 3.49 -14.49
N GLU A 137 -4.96 2.19 -14.39
CA GLU A 137 -4.52 1.32 -13.29
C GLU A 137 -3.00 1.35 -13.09
N GLY A 138 -2.24 1.21 -14.18
CA GLY A 138 -0.78 1.22 -14.11
C GLY A 138 -0.20 2.58 -13.70
N LYS A 139 -0.83 3.68 -14.12
CA LYS A 139 -0.43 5.02 -13.70
C LYS A 139 -0.78 5.26 -12.24
N ALA A 140 -1.98 4.91 -11.81
CA ALA A 140 -2.43 5.03 -10.43
C ALA A 140 -1.52 4.25 -9.46
N ALA A 141 -1.12 3.02 -9.81
CA ALA A 141 -0.21 2.22 -9.00
C ALA A 141 1.17 2.86 -8.85
N ARG A 142 1.75 3.40 -9.93
CA ARG A 142 3.07 4.05 -9.90
C ARG A 142 3.05 5.36 -9.14
N ASP A 143 2.08 6.23 -9.42
CA ASP A 143 1.99 7.56 -8.81
C ASP A 143 1.66 7.49 -7.31
N SER A 144 0.96 6.45 -6.85
CA SER A 144 0.70 6.19 -5.43
C SER A 144 1.93 5.78 -4.63
N ARG A 145 3.05 5.43 -5.29
CA ARG A 145 4.26 4.87 -4.68
C ARG A 145 4.03 3.61 -3.84
N ALA A 146 2.92 2.91 -4.07
CA ALA A 146 2.69 1.61 -3.47
C ALA A 146 3.65 0.55 -4.03
N VAL A 147 4.03 0.71 -5.30
CA VAL A 147 5.02 -0.10 -6.00
C VAL A 147 6.41 0.54 -5.92
N VAL A 148 7.44 -0.30 -5.97
CA VAL A 148 8.83 0.15 -6.04
C VAL A 148 9.23 0.33 -7.50
N VAL A 149 9.73 1.51 -7.85
CA VAL A 149 10.06 1.90 -9.22
C VAL A 149 11.57 2.16 -9.32
N ALA A 150 12.17 1.75 -10.44
CA ALA A 150 13.59 1.98 -10.72
C ALA A 150 13.89 3.48 -10.91
N GLU A 151 14.86 3.99 -10.18
CA GLU A 151 15.32 5.39 -10.27
C GLU A 151 16.29 5.64 -11.41
N ALA A 152 17.02 4.59 -11.83
CA ALA A 152 17.99 4.63 -12.93
C ALA A 152 17.97 3.35 -13.76
N ASP A 153 18.58 3.41 -14.95
CA ASP A 153 18.80 2.24 -15.78
C ASP A 153 19.89 1.34 -15.18
N GLY A 154 19.76 0.02 -15.32
CA GLY A 154 20.73 -0.92 -14.76
C GLY A 154 20.36 -2.37 -14.97
N ILE A 155 21.04 -3.24 -14.24
CA ILE A 155 20.82 -4.68 -14.21
C ILE A 155 20.62 -5.11 -12.76
N VAL A 156 19.68 -6.00 -12.51
CA VAL A 156 19.42 -6.53 -11.16
C VAL A 156 20.56 -7.45 -10.72
N ALA A 157 21.36 -7.00 -9.77
CA ALA A 157 22.46 -7.78 -9.20
C ALA A 157 21.99 -8.79 -8.15
N ALA A 158 20.98 -8.41 -7.35
CA ALA A 158 20.35 -9.29 -6.39
C ALA A 158 18.88 -8.91 -6.20
N ALA A 159 18.02 -9.92 -6.06
CA ALA A 159 16.62 -9.76 -5.70
C ALA A 159 16.29 -10.78 -4.61
N THR A 160 16.02 -10.29 -3.41
CA THR A 160 15.58 -11.07 -2.25
C THR A 160 14.19 -10.64 -1.82
N ALA A 161 13.60 -11.35 -0.86
CA ALA A 161 12.30 -10.95 -0.31
C ALA A 161 12.32 -9.57 0.37
N GLU A 162 13.47 -9.12 0.86
CA GLU A 162 13.63 -7.91 1.68
C GLU A 162 14.27 -6.75 0.93
N ILE A 163 15.09 -7.03 -0.08
CA ILE A 163 15.83 -5.99 -0.80
C ILE A 163 16.07 -6.35 -2.27
N ILE A 164 16.02 -5.36 -3.14
CA ILE A 164 16.45 -5.43 -4.54
C ILE A 164 17.67 -4.51 -4.69
N VAL A 165 18.73 -5.04 -5.29
CA VAL A 165 19.95 -4.27 -5.56
C VAL A 165 20.19 -4.24 -7.08
N THR A 166 20.41 -3.06 -7.61
CA THR A 166 20.67 -2.83 -9.03
C THR A 166 22.03 -2.19 -9.22
N THR A 167 22.73 -2.62 -10.26
CA THR A 167 24.06 -2.14 -10.63
C THR A 167 24.13 -1.94 -12.14
N PRO A 168 25.05 -1.12 -12.67
CA PRO A 168 25.20 -0.93 -14.10
C PRO A 168 25.62 -2.21 -14.85
N ASP A 169 26.40 -3.07 -14.21
CA ASP A 169 27.02 -4.29 -14.77
C ASP A 169 26.35 -5.62 -14.34
N GLY A 170 25.41 -5.56 -13.39
CA GLY A 170 24.70 -6.75 -12.89
C GLY A 170 25.47 -7.57 -11.85
N ASN A 171 26.66 -7.12 -11.43
CA ASN A 171 27.47 -7.81 -10.43
C ASN A 171 27.57 -7.02 -9.14
N LEU A 172 27.53 -7.72 -8.02
CA LEU A 172 27.83 -7.12 -6.72
C LEU A 172 29.36 -7.03 -6.57
N PRO A 173 29.90 -5.92 -6.06
CA PRO A 173 31.32 -5.83 -5.73
C PRO A 173 31.73 -6.92 -4.74
N GLU A 174 32.89 -7.56 -4.90
CA GLU A 174 33.38 -8.70 -4.10
C GLU A 174 33.37 -8.49 -2.57
N LYS A 175 33.36 -7.24 -2.12
CA LYS A 175 33.37 -6.87 -0.70
C LYS A 175 32.01 -6.60 -0.08
N ILE A 176 30.93 -6.65 -0.87
CA ILE A 176 29.56 -6.28 -0.44
C ILE A 176 28.68 -7.51 -0.53
N THR A 177 28.30 -8.05 0.63
CA THR A 177 27.32 -9.13 0.75
C THR A 177 25.91 -8.58 0.97
N ILE A 178 24.90 -9.33 0.57
CA ILE A 178 23.49 -8.95 0.76
C ILE A 178 23.18 -8.71 2.25
N GLU A 179 23.79 -9.47 3.15
CA GLU A 179 23.66 -9.32 4.61
C GLU A 179 24.13 -7.95 5.10
N LYS A 180 25.15 -7.35 4.46
CA LYS A 180 25.59 -5.99 4.76
C LYS A 180 24.59 -4.93 4.34
N PHE A 181 23.85 -5.14 3.23
CA PHE A 181 22.77 -4.24 2.84
C PHE A 181 21.60 -4.27 3.82
N LEU A 182 21.33 -5.43 4.42
CA LEU A 182 20.25 -5.60 5.39
C LEU A 182 20.63 -5.04 6.78
N SER A 183 21.90 -5.18 7.17
CA SER A 183 22.37 -4.73 8.49
C SER A 183 22.66 -3.23 8.55
N ASP A 184 23.07 -2.61 7.45
CA ASP A 184 23.40 -1.19 7.36
C ASP A 184 23.03 -0.61 5.99
N PRO A 185 21.73 -0.30 5.78
CA PRO A 185 21.24 0.28 4.53
C PRO A 185 21.87 1.63 4.18
N GLU A 186 22.35 2.37 5.17
CA GLU A 186 22.97 3.70 4.99
C GLU A 186 24.42 3.62 4.56
N SER A 187 25.18 2.62 5.01
CA SER A 187 26.55 2.41 4.53
C SER A 187 26.60 2.11 3.03
N VAL A 188 25.49 1.70 2.47
CA VAL A 188 25.35 1.40 1.02
C VAL A 188 25.01 2.66 0.23
N LYS A 189 24.27 3.62 0.80
CA LYS A 189 24.01 4.92 0.17
C LYS A 189 25.32 5.70 -0.11
N THR A 190 26.33 5.50 0.69
CA THR A 190 27.67 6.11 0.47
C THR A 190 28.45 5.52 -0.73
N ASN A 191 27.95 4.45 -1.35
CA ASN A 191 28.50 3.91 -2.60
C ASN A 191 27.73 4.35 -3.87
N LEU A 192 26.93 5.41 -3.78
CA LEU A 192 26.18 6.03 -4.91
C LEU A 192 27.09 6.41 -6.09
N ASP A 193 28.37 6.72 -5.84
CA ASP A 193 29.37 7.03 -6.87
C ASP A 193 29.66 5.85 -7.82
N LYS A 194 29.21 4.63 -7.49
CA LYS A 194 29.38 3.42 -8.33
C LYS A 194 28.11 2.99 -9.05
N GLY A 195 27.03 3.78 -9.00
CA GLY A 195 25.76 3.45 -9.66
C GLY A 195 25.02 2.26 -9.01
N ILE A 196 25.33 1.93 -7.76
CA ILE A 196 24.65 0.87 -7.01
C ILE A 196 23.45 1.48 -6.31
N LEU A 197 22.25 0.99 -6.63
CA LEU A 197 21.01 1.41 -5.99
C LEU A 197 20.40 0.23 -5.23
N SER A 198 19.97 0.49 -3.99
CA SER A 198 19.30 -0.49 -3.15
C SER A 198 17.86 -0.06 -2.88
N TYR A 199 16.93 -0.99 -3.04
CA TYR A 199 15.51 -0.78 -2.82
C TYR A 199 15.04 -1.71 -1.71
N PRO A 200 14.97 -1.24 -0.44
CA PRO A 200 14.44 -2.04 0.66
C PRO A 200 12.92 -2.21 0.48
N LEU A 201 12.43 -3.42 0.72
CA LEU A 201 11.02 -3.78 0.58
C LEU A 201 10.32 -3.78 1.95
N ARG A 202 9.13 -3.22 1.99
CA ARG A 202 8.27 -3.25 3.18
C ARG A 202 7.61 -4.61 3.30
N LYS A 203 7.88 -5.32 4.41
CA LYS A 203 7.38 -6.69 4.63
C LYS A 203 6.42 -6.71 5.81
N PHE A 204 5.20 -7.18 5.56
CA PHE A 204 4.16 -7.44 6.58
C PHE A 204 3.97 -6.31 7.60
N MET A 205 4.02 -5.07 7.15
CA MET A 205 3.79 -3.92 8.01
C MET A 205 2.29 -3.65 8.17
N ARG A 206 1.91 -3.18 9.34
CA ARG A 206 0.54 -2.75 9.60
C ARG A 206 0.27 -1.39 8.93
N SER A 207 -0.83 -1.28 8.19
CA SER A 207 -1.37 0.01 7.73
C SER A 207 -2.22 0.67 8.83
N ASN A 208 -2.57 1.95 8.65
CA ASN A 208 -3.45 2.66 9.58
C ASN A 208 -4.84 1.99 9.73
N ALA A 209 -5.31 1.32 8.68
CA ALA A 209 -6.57 0.58 8.69
C ALA A 209 -6.43 -0.87 9.22
N GLY A 210 -5.25 -1.27 9.73
CA GLY A 210 -5.00 -2.63 10.21
C GLY A 210 -4.81 -3.67 9.11
N THR A 211 -4.66 -3.28 7.86
CA THR A 211 -4.37 -4.16 6.73
C THR A 211 -2.88 -4.42 6.59
N CYS A 212 -2.51 -5.48 5.88
CA CYS A 212 -1.12 -5.86 5.68
C CYS A 212 -0.50 -5.14 4.49
N ILE A 213 0.61 -4.44 4.71
CA ILE A 213 1.46 -3.90 3.66
C ILE A 213 2.61 -4.87 3.44
N ASN A 214 2.65 -5.49 2.26
CA ASN A 214 3.69 -6.43 1.89
C ASN A 214 4.11 -6.19 0.44
N GLN A 215 5.39 -5.89 0.22
CA GLN A 215 5.95 -5.70 -1.13
C GLN A 215 6.63 -6.98 -1.59
N LYS A 216 6.38 -7.36 -2.84
CA LYS A 216 6.91 -8.57 -3.47
C LYS A 216 7.73 -8.21 -4.70
N PRO A 217 8.99 -8.68 -4.85
CA PRO A 217 9.78 -8.43 -6.05
C PRO A 217 9.16 -9.13 -7.27
N ILE A 218 9.15 -8.43 -8.41
CA ILE A 218 8.71 -8.97 -9.71
C ILE A 218 9.91 -9.37 -10.53
N VAL A 219 11.04 -8.67 -10.35
CA VAL A 219 12.28 -8.85 -11.10
C VAL A 219 13.15 -9.96 -10.53
N LYS A 220 13.95 -10.55 -11.38
CA LYS A 220 14.93 -11.60 -11.04
C LYS A 220 16.35 -11.10 -11.25
N LYS A 221 17.32 -11.76 -10.60
CA LYS A 221 18.74 -11.50 -10.83
C LYS A 221 19.10 -11.63 -12.32
N GLY A 222 19.77 -10.62 -12.86
CA GLY A 222 20.19 -10.55 -14.26
C GLY A 222 19.22 -9.82 -15.19
N ASP A 223 18.03 -9.44 -14.71
CA ASP A 223 17.08 -8.67 -15.52
C ASP A 223 17.61 -7.27 -15.81
N LYS A 224 17.48 -6.84 -17.05
CA LYS A 224 17.78 -5.45 -17.47
C LYS A 224 16.57 -4.57 -17.13
N ILE A 225 16.82 -3.49 -16.43
CA ILE A 225 15.79 -2.54 -15.99
C ILE A 225 16.02 -1.18 -16.62
N LYS A 226 14.92 -0.46 -16.84
CA LYS A 226 14.91 0.93 -17.29
C LYS A 226 14.36 1.83 -16.19
N LYS A 227 14.81 3.08 -16.19
CA LYS A 227 14.24 4.10 -15.29
C LYS A 227 12.73 4.18 -15.43
N GLY A 228 12.02 4.18 -14.31
CA GLY A 228 10.55 4.18 -14.27
C GLY A 228 9.89 2.79 -14.39
N GLN A 229 10.67 1.72 -14.53
CA GLN A 229 10.15 0.34 -14.53
C GLN A 229 9.84 -0.10 -13.11
N VAL A 230 8.72 -0.84 -12.93
CA VAL A 230 8.34 -1.39 -11.63
C VAL A 230 9.23 -2.58 -11.28
N LEU A 231 9.81 -2.56 -10.09
CA LEU A 231 10.70 -3.61 -9.56
C LEU A 231 9.99 -4.54 -8.58
N ALA A 232 9.09 -4.00 -7.78
CA ALA A 232 8.32 -4.77 -6.81
C ALA A 232 6.87 -4.27 -6.73
N ASP A 233 5.95 -5.23 -6.62
CA ASP A 233 4.53 -4.96 -6.35
C ASP A 233 4.30 -4.67 -4.87
N GLY A 234 3.35 -3.78 -4.58
CA GLY A 234 2.87 -3.46 -3.25
C GLY A 234 1.53 -4.11 -2.92
N PRO A 235 0.88 -3.66 -1.84
CA PRO A 235 -0.49 -4.07 -1.54
C PRO A 235 -1.44 -3.62 -2.66
N ASN A 236 -2.41 -4.46 -3.00
CA ASN A 236 -3.39 -4.19 -4.08
C ASN A 236 -2.76 -3.89 -5.44
N THR A 237 -1.63 -4.49 -5.77
CA THR A 237 -1.01 -4.33 -7.09
C THR A 237 -0.55 -5.68 -7.64
N GLU A 238 -0.59 -5.81 -8.96
CA GLU A 238 -0.09 -6.95 -9.72
C GLU A 238 0.62 -6.46 -10.97
N ASN A 239 1.90 -6.83 -11.15
CA ASN A 239 2.74 -6.42 -12.28
C ASN A 239 2.74 -4.90 -12.54
N GLY A 240 2.70 -4.10 -11.49
CA GLY A 240 2.66 -2.64 -11.54
C GLY A 240 1.30 -2.04 -11.91
N GLU A 241 0.24 -2.83 -11.96
CA GLU A 241 -1.13 -2.39 -12.15
C GLU A 241 -1.92 -2.48 -10.85
N LEU A 242 -2.92 -1.61 -10.67
CA LEU A 242 -3.81 -1.63 -9.52
C LEU A 242 -4.69 -2.89 -9.54
N ALA A 243 -4.70 -3.63 -8.43
CA ALA A 243 -5.36 -4.92 -8.27
C ALA A 243 -6.10 -4.99 -6.93
N ILE A 244 -7.24 -4.29 -6.84
CA ILE A 244 -8.02 -4.13 -5.59
C ILE A 244 -9.08 -5.21 -5.36
N GLY A 245 -9.20 -6.19 -6.26
CA GLY A 245 -10.19 -7.27 -6.18
C GLY A 245 -9.76 -8.51 -6.96
N ARG A 246 -10.75 -9.32 -7.35
CA ARG A 246 -10.58 -10.56 -8.11
C ARG A 246 -11.58 -10.66 -9.25
N ASN A 247 -11.16 -11.28 -10.36
CA ASN A 247 -12.04 -11.62 -11.46
C ASN A 247 -12.74 -12.96 -11.15
N VAL A 248 -14.05 -12.95 -11.00
CA VAL A 248 -14.84 -14.12 -10.63
C VAL A 248 -15.95 -14.40 -11.65
N LEU A 249 -16.30 -15.67 -11.80
CA LEU A 249 -17.38 -16.12 -12.67
C LEU A 249 -18.72 -15.87 -11.97
N VAL A 250 -19.55 -15.01 -12.56
CA VAL A 250 -20.83 -14.58 -11.99
C VAL A 250 -21.98 -15.00 -12.88
N ALA A 251 -23.08 -15.47 -12.28
CA ALA A 251 -24.37 -15.67 -12.92
C ALA A 251 -25.39 -14.66 -12.36
N PHE A 252 -26.10 -13.97 -13.25
CA PHE A 252 -27.20 -13.07 -12.88
C PHE A 252 -28.51 -13.85 -12.91
N MET A 253 -28.83 -14.50 -11.80
CA MET A 253 -30.04 -15.27 -11.63
C MET A 253 -30.56 -15.27 -10.21
N PRO A 254 -31.87 -15.29 -9.95
CA PRO A 254 -32.39 -15.58 -8.63
C PRO A 254 -32.09 -17.04 -8.28
N TRP A 255 -31.58 -17.29 -7.05
CA TRP A 255 -31.26 -18.64 -6.64
C TRP A 255 -31.87 -18.94 -5.27
N ASN A 256 -32.94 -19.71 -5.25
CA ASN A 256 -33.68 -20.17 -4.06
C ASN A 256 -34.02 -19.09 -3.03
N GLY A 257 -34.08 -17.83 -3.41
CA GLY A 257 -34.31 -16.69 -2.54
C GLY A 257 -33.10 -16.25 -1.70
N TYR A 258 -31.98 -16.98 -1.72
CA TYR A 258 -30.80 -16.62 -0.92
C TYR A 258 -30.06 -15.39 -1.43
N ASN A 259 -30.33 -14.93 -2.63
CA ASN A 259 -29.80 -13.69 -3.19
C ASN A 259 -30.88 -12.62 -3.38
N PHE A 260 -31.92 -12.66 -2.54
CA PHE A 260 -32.97 -11.64 -2.55
C PHE A 260 -32.37 -10.26 -2.25
N GLU A 261 -32.83 -9.24 -2.99
CA GLU A 261 -32.28 -7.87 -2.98
C GLU A 261 -30.76 -7.86 -3.26
N ASP A 262 -29.95 -7.37 -2.34
CA ASP A 262 -28.48 -7.22 -2.46
C ASP A 262 -27.70 -8.38 -1.82
N ALA A 263 -28.36 -9.47 -1.50
CA ALA A 263 -27.70 -10.65 -0.95
C ALA A 263 -26.87 -11.36 -2.05
N ILE A 264 -25.72 -11.87 -1.65
CA ILE A 264 -24.78 -12.56 -2.54
C ILE A 264 -24.67 -14.02 -2.10
N VAL A 265 -24.79 -14.93 -3.04
CA VAL A 265 -24.50 -16.35 -2.84
C VAL A 265 -23.14 -16.63 -3.46
N ILE A 266 -22.26 -17.26 -2.69
CA ILE A 266 -20.90 -17.61 -3.13
C ILE A 266 -20.67 -19.12 -3.06
N SER A 267 -19.82 -19.62 -3.96
CA SER A 267 -19.33 -20.99 -3.92
C SER A 267 -18.32 -21.20 -2.82
N GLU A 268 -18.35 -22.35 -2.14
CA GLU A 268 -17.34 -22.75 -1.16
C GLU A 268 -15.93 -22.78 -1.76
N ARG A 269 -15.79 -23.06 -3.06
CA ARG A 269 -14.51 -23.00 -3.79
C ARG A 269 -13.79 -21.66 -3.57
N VAL A 270 -14.51 -20.54 -3.60
CA VAL A 270 -13.95 -19.19 -3.42
C VAL A 270 -13.30 -19.05 -2.05
N VAL A 271 -13.87 -19.68 -1.02
CA VAL A 271 -13.35 -19.65 0.35
C VAL A 271 -12.21 -20.68 0.55
N LYS A 272 -12.35 -21.84 -0.06
CA LYS A 272 -11.38 -22.96 0.02
C LYS A 272 -10.04 -22.58 -0.65
N GLU A 273 -10.10 -21.98 -1.84
CA GLU A 273 -8.93 -21.54 -2.61
C GLU A 273 -8.34 -20.19 -2.17
N ASP A 274 -8.78 -19.65 -1.04
CA ASP A 274 -8.29 -18.37 -0.49
C ASP A 274 -8.42 -17.17 -1.46
N VAL A 275 -9.43 -17.16 -2.33
CA VAL A 275 -9.61 -16.11 -3.38
C VAL A 275 -9.75 -14.73 -2.76
N TYR A 276 -10.53 -14.59 -1.69
CA TYR A 276 -10.76 -13.33 -0.96
C TYR A 276 -10.19 -13.34 0.45
N THR A 277 -9.17 -14.10 0.70
CA THR A 277 -8.50 -14.13 2.00
C THR A 277 -7.60 -12.91 2.15
N SER A 278 -7.65 -12.29 3.32
CA SER A 278 -6.87 -11.11 3.68
C SER A 278 -6.14 -11.30 5.00
N ILE A 279 -5.03 -10.58 5.16
CA ILE A 279 -4.26 -10.55 6.41
C ILE A 279 -4.54 -9.24 7.10
N HIS A 280 -4.93 -9.29 8.36
CA HIS A 280 -5.18 -8.15 9.21
C HIS A 280 -4.22 -8.17 10.39
N ILE A 281 -3.63 -7.01 10.70
CA ILE A 281 -2.68 -6.84 11.79
C ILE A 281 -3.29 -5.90 12.80
N SER A 282 -3.57 -6.43 13.99
CA SER A 282 -4.07 -5.66 15.14
C SER A 282 -2.89 -5.22 16.00
N GLU A 283 -2.94 -4.00 16.51
CA GLU A 283 -1.95 -3.44 17.41
C GLU A 283 -2.57 -3.27 18.79
N PHE A 284 -1.85 -3.74 19.80
CA PHE A 284 -2.20 -3.60 21.19
C PHE A 284 -1.02 -3.00 21.93
N ASP A 285 -1.26 -1.91 22.64
CA ASP A 285 -0.24 -1.18 23.39
C ASP A 285 -0.54 -1.18 24.89
N VAL A 286 0.51 -1.21 25.66
CA VAL A 286 0.45 -1.04 27.11
C VAL A 286 1.65 -0.27 27.58
N ALA A 287 1.40 0.72 28.44
CA ALA A 287 2.47 1.53 29.05
C ALA A 287 2.49 1.28 30.57
N ALA A 288 3.69 1.08 31.09
CA ALA A 288 3.96 1.12 32.53
C ALA A 288 4.36 2.55 32.91
N ARG A 289 3.62 3.16 33.83
CA ARG A 289 3.79 4.55 34.25
C ARG A 289 4.29 4.64 35.70
N ASP A 290 4.94 5.77 36.02
CA ASP A 290 5.25 6.09 37.39
C ASP A 290 4.02 6.70 38.05
N THR A 291 3.49 6.04 39.10
CA THR A 291 2.31 6.49 39.83
C THR A 291 2.68 6.98 41.21
N LYS A 292 1.79 7.76 41.85
CA LYS A 292 1.99 8.28 43.22
C LYS A 292 2.17 7.18 44.28
N LEU A 293 1.65 5.97 44.00
CA LEU A 293 1.73 4.81 44.90
C LEU A 293 2.96 3.94 44.65
N GLY A 294 3.69 4.21 43.58
CA GLY A 294 4.87 3.47 43.15
C GLY A 294 4.85 3.23 41.63
N PRO A 295 5.96 2.82 41.05
CA PRO A 295 6.05 2.54 39.63
C PRO A 295 5.24 1.28 39.27
N GLU A 296 4.53 1.33 38.16
CA GLU A 296 3.97 0.11 37.52
C GLU A 296 5.12 -0.71 36.93
N GLU A 297 4.99 -2.01 36.98
CA GLU A 297 6.03 -2.92 36.52
C GLU A 297 5.48 -3.93 35.49
N ILE A 298 6.27 -4.17 34.43
CA ILE A 298 6.00 -5.22 33.45
C ILE A 298 6.81 -6.45 33.88
N THR A 299 6.09 -7.52 34.28
CA THR A 299 6.70 -8.73 34.82
C THR A 299 5.87 -9.96 34.50
N ARG A 300 6.52 -11.11 34.55
CA ARG A 300 5.85 -12.44 34.47
C ARG A 300 5.16 -12.83 35.78
N ASP A 301 5.58 -12.29 36.91
CA ASP A 301 5.05 -12.61 38.23
C ASP A 301 3.71 -11.89 38.47
N ILE A 302 2.64 -12.46 37.96
CA ILE A 302 1.28 -11.94 38.04
C ILE A 302 0.55 -12.67 39.16
N PRO A 303 -0.07 -11.98 40.13
CA PRO A 303 -0.82 -12.63 41.21
C PRO A 303 -2.08 -13.33 40.67
N ASN A 304 -2.40 -14.49 41.23
CA ASN A 304 -3.62 -15.27 40.95
C ASN A 304 -3.77 -15.78 39.52
N VAL A 305 -2.65 -15.99 38.79
CA VAL A 305 -2.62 -16.54 37.43
C VAL A 305 -1.87 -17.87 37.43
N GLY A 306 -2.46 -18.90 36.82
CA GLY A 306 -1.84 -20.22 36.70
C GLY A 306 -0.70 -20.23 35.67
N GLU A 307 0.25 -21.14 35.84
CA GLU A 307 1.42 -21.27 34.94
C GLU A 307 1.06 -21.55 33.47
N GLU A 308 -0.08 -22.17 33.22
CA GLU A 308 -0.55 -22.45 31.86
C GLU A 308 -0.82 -21.16 31.06
N ALA A 309 -1.40 -20.16 31.71
CA ALA A 309 -1.64 -18.83 31.09
C ALA A 309 -0.34 -18.04 30.88
N LEU A 310 0.72 -18.36 31.62
CA LEU A 310 2.04 -17.72 31.53
C LEU A 310 2.98 -18.42 30.54
N ARG A 311 2.57 -19.55 29.95
CA ARG A 311 3.43 -20.39 29.11
C ARG A 311 4.05 -19.62 27.92
N ASN A 312 3.28 -18.72 27.31
CA ASN A 312 3.69 -17.98 26.12
C ASN A 312 4.45 -16.68 26.45
N LEU A 313 4.56 -16.33 27.74
CA LEU A 313 5.29 -15.15 28.18
C LEU A 313 6.78 -15.45 28.35
N ASP A 314 7.61 -14.48 28.00
CA ASP A 314 9.06 -14.49 28.26
C ASP A 314 9.34 -14.14 29.73
N HIS A 315 10.63 -14.18 30.14
CA HIS A 315 11.06 -13.80 31.50
C HIS A 315 10.70 -12.37 31.86
N ASP A 316 10.60 -11.45 30.89
CA ASP A 316 10.19 -10.05 31.07
C ASP A 316 8.66 -9.86 31.12
N GLY A 317 7.86 -10.92 31.07
CA GLY A 317 6.41 -10.85 31.08
C GLY A 317 5.79 -10.43 29.77
N ILE A 318 6.52 -10.50 28.67
CA ILE A 318 6.08 -10.14 27.32
C ILE A 318 5.85 -11.41 26.50
N ILE A 319 4.82 -11.43 25.67
CA ILE A 319 4.52 -12.58 24.82
C ILE A 319 5.58 -12.80 23.75
N ARG A 320 5.86 -14.07 23.44
CA ARG A 320 6.85 -14.45 22.42
C ARG A 320 6.32 -14.26 21.01
N ILE A 321 7.18 -13.83 20.11
CA ILE A 321 6.88 -13.79 18.67
C ILE A 321 6.60 -15.21 18.17
N GLY A 322 5.55 -15.37 17.34
CA GLY A 322 5.10 -16.64 16.81
C GLY A 322 4.11 -17.40 17.71
N ALA A 323 3.77 -16.87 18.89
CA ALA A 323 2.76 -17.48 19.77
C ALA A 323 1.35 -17.32 19.17
N GLU A 324 0.58 -18.38 19.17
CA GLU A 324 -0.85 -18.35 18.85
C GLU A 324 -1.63 -17.83 20.07
N VAL A 325 -2.51 -16.86 19.84
CA VAL A 325 -3.29 -16.20 20.89
C VAL A 325 -4.78 -16.33 20.66
N LYS A 326 -5.50 -16.46 21.78
CA LYS A 326 -6.96 -16.55 21.88
C LYS A 326 -7.50 -15.43 22.78
N PRO A 327 -8.81 -15.10 22.68
CA PRO A 327 -9.41 -14.13 23.58
C PRO A 327 -9.20 -14.52 25.06
N GLY A 328 -8.72 -13.54 25.85
CA GLY A 328 -8.41 -13.74 27.26
C GLY A 328 -6.97 -14.08 27.61
N ASP A 329 -6.14 -14.48 26.61
CA ASP A 329 -4.72 -14.73 26.82
C ASP A 329 -3.97 -13.45 27.20
N ILE A 330 -2.92 -13.56 28.00
CA ILE A 330 -2.11 -12.43 28.43
C ILE A 330 -1.07 -12.13 27.37
N LEU A 331 -1.06 -10.89 26.88
CA LEU A 331 -0.06 -10.39 25.95
C LEU A 331 1.15 -9.78 26.68
N VAL A 332 0.88 -8.97 27.69
CA VAL A 332 1.92 -8.33 28.50
C VAL A 332 1.46 -8.35 29.96
N GLY A 333 2.27 -8.96 30.81
CA GLY A 333 2.02 -8.99 32.24
C GLY A 333 2.37 -7.64 32.86
N LYS A 334 1.38 -6.97 33.45
CA LYS A 334 1.58 -5.70 34.16
C LYS A 334 0.94 -5.75 35.54
N ILE A 335 1.67 -5.27 36.53
CA ILE A 335 1.20 -5.12 37.91
C ILE A 335 1.23 -3.65 38.31
N THR A 336 0.19 -3.24 39.03
CA THR A 336 0.06 -1.88 39.57
C THR A 336 -0.03 -1.92 41.09
N PRO A 337 0.69 -1.07 41.83
CA PRO A 337 0.58 -1.00 43.30
C PRO A 337 -0.84 -0.62 43.74
N LYS A 338 -1.39 -1.30 44.77
CA LYS A 338 -2.68 -0.98 45.35
C LYS A 338 -2.56 0.06 46.46
N SER A 339 -3.54 0.97 46.56
CA SER A 339 -3.70 1.80 47.73
C SER A 339 -4.44 1.05 48.87
N GLU A 340 -4.17 1.36 50.12
CA GLU A 340 -4.85 0.77 51.23
C GLU A 340 -6.39 1.01 51.24
N THR A 341 -6.82 2.07 50.54
CA THR A 341 -8.25 2.43 50.40
C THR A 341 -8.98 1.59 49.33
N GLU A 342 -8.27 0.93 48.42
CA GLU A 342 -8.85 0.09 47.36
C GLU A 342 -8.99 -1.38 47.73
N LEU A 343 -8.58 -1.75 48.94
CA LEU A 343 -8.73 -3.13 49.42
C LEU A 343 -10.20 -3.44 49.68
N ALA A 344 -10.69 -4.50 49.10
CA ALA A 344 -12.02 -5.02 49.43
C ALA A 344 -12.11 -5.36 50.94
N PRO A 345 -13.28 -5.23 51.57
CA PRO A 345 -13.44 -5.52 53.01
C PRO A 345 -12.93 -6.91 53.38
N GLU A 346 -13.11 -7.89 52.53
CA GLU A 346 -12.64 -9.26 52.69
C GLU A 346 -11.10 -9.37 52.61
N GLU A 347 -10.47 -8.66 51.66
CA GLU A 347 -9.01 -8.59 51.56
C GLU A 347 -8.37 -7.89 52.78
N ARG A 348 -9.02 -6.85 53.28
CA ARG A 348 -8.58 -6.14 54.48
C ARG A 348 -8.65 -7.05 55.71
N LEU A 349 -9.69 -7.88 55.81
CA LEU A 349 -9.87 -8.87 56.85
C LEU A 349 -8.84 -10.01 56.74
N LEU A 350 -8.58 -10.52 55.55
CA LEU A 350 -7.54 -11.53 55.27
C LEU A 350 -6.16 -11.01 55.64
N ARG A 351 -5.85 -9.74 55.34
CA ARG A 351 -4.60 -9.08 55.71
C ARG A 351 -4.43 -8.96 57.23
N ALA A 352 -5.52 -8.67 57.94
CA ALA A 352 -5.52 -8.62 59.40
C ALA A 352 -5.34 -10.00 60.06
N ILE A 353 -5.84 -11.07 59.45
CA ILE A 353 -5.77 -12.45 59.97
C ILE A 353 -4.48 -13.16 59.61
N PHE A 354 -4.04 -13.04 58.37
CA PHE A 354 -2.93 -13.84 57.81
C PHE A 354 -1.63 -13.04 57.61
N GLY A 355 -1.61 -11.75 58.02
CA GLY A 355 -0.43 -10.89 57.83
C GLY A 355 -0.18 -10.52 56.39
N GLU A 356 1.04 -10.07 56.05
CA GLU A 356 1.48 -9.49 54.75
C GLU A 356 1.41 -10.43 53.52
N LYS A 357 0.72 -11.56 53.58
CA LYS A 357 0.61 -12.50 52.45
C LYS A 357 -0.45 -12.11 51.38
N ALA A 358 -1.18 -11.01 51.54
CA ALA A 358 -2.00 -10.46 50.46
C ALA A 358 -1.13 -9.64 49.53
N ALA A 359 -1.15 -9.93 48.22
CA ALA A 359 -0.36 -9.22 47.21
C ALA A 359 -0.68 -7.72 47.24
N ASP A 360 0.37 -6.91 47.47
CA ASP A 360 0.28 -5.44 47.45
C ASP A 360 0.05 -4.84 46.06
N VAL A 361 -0.09 -5.69 45.07
CA VAL A 361 -0.18 -5.34 43.64
C VAL A 361 -1.48 -5.89 43.03
N LYS A 362 -2.00 -5.14 42.05
CA LYS A 362 -3.17 -5.51 41.25
C LYS A 362 -2.73 -5.93 39.86
N ASP A 363 -3.31 -7.01 39.33
CA ASP A 363 -3.14 -7.40 37.94
C ASP A 363 -3.84 -6.39 37.00
N THR A 364 -3.06 -5.72 36.18
CA THR A 364 -3.49 -4.79 35.13
C THR A 364 -2.92 -5.22 33.77
N SER A 365 -2.65 -6.50 33.59
CA SER A 365 -2.08 -7.10 32.39
C SER A 365 -2.92 -6.82 31.16
N LEU A 366 -2.26 -6.60 30.03
CA LEU A 366 -2.90 -6.50 28.74
C LEU A 366 -3.34 -7.89 28.28
N ARG A 367 -4.62 -8.06 28.05
CA ARG A 367 -5.21 -9.32 27.55
C ARG A 367 -5.78 -9.14 26.17
N VAL A 368 -5.80 -10.25 25.41
CA VAL A 368 -6.41 -10.28 24.07
C VAL A 368 -7.91 -10.02 24.20
N PRO A 369 -8.47 -8.99 23.53
CA PRO A 369 -9.90 -8.70 23.58
C PRO A 369 -10.73 -9.77 22.88
N SER A 370 -12.02 -9.84 23.21
CA SER A 370 -12.96 -10.75 22.57
C SER A 370 -13.04 -10.53 21.06
N GLY A 371 -13.04 -11.63 20.31
CA GLY A 371 -13.10 -11.61 18.84
C GLY A 371 -11.74 -11.45 18.13
N CYS A 372 -10.65 -11.36 18.87
CA CYS A 372 -9.30 -11.32 18.29
C CYS A 372 -8.60 -12.68 18.47
N THR A 373 -8.23 -13.32 17.38
CA THR A 373 -7.42 -14.54 17.36
C THR A 373 -6.34 -14.38 16.31
N GLY A 374 -5.17 -14.94 16.52
CA GLY A 374 -4.09 -14.81 15.55
C GLY A 374 -2.76 -15.28 16.09
N ILE A 375 -1.70 -14.85 15.40
CA ILE A 375 -0.31 -15.17 15.73
C ILE A 375 0.40 -13.85 16.00
N VAL A 376 1.20 -13.81 17.07
CA VAL A 376 2.05 -12.66 17.39
C VAL A 376 3.13 -12.53 16.31
N GLN A 377 3.08 -11.43 15.57
CA GLN A 377 4.00 -11.17 14.46
C GLN A 377 5.24 -10.40 14.89
N ASP A 378 5.04 -9.36 15.70
CA ASP A 378 6.12 -8.47 16.14
C ASP A 378 5.80 -7.91 17.52
N VAL A 379 6.84 -7.60 18.27
CA VAL A 379 6.73 -6.97 19.59
C VAL A 379 7.78 -5.86 19.65
N ARG A 380 7.33 -4.64 19.92
CA ARG A 380 8.20 -3.47 20.07
C ARG A 380 8.17 -3.00 21.50
N VAL A 381 9.35 -2.85 22.08
CA VAL A 381 9.53 -2.40 23.46
C VAL A 381 10.29 -1.07 23.41
N SER A 382 9.66 -0.01 23.88
CA SER A 382 10.27 1.31 24.06
C SER A 382 10.47 1.60 25.54
N GLN A 383 11.65 2.07 25.90
CA GLN A 383 12.03 2.30 27.30
C GLN A 383 12.50 3.74 27.49
N SER A 384 11.98 4.41 28.53
CA SER A 384 12.41 5.76 28.89
C SER A 384 13.89 5.77 29.32
N GLY A 385 14.62 6.82 28.93
CA GLY A 385 16.01 7.00 29.33
C GLY A 385 16.22 7.01 30.85
N PHE A 386 15.21 7.43 31.61
CA PHE A 386 15.23 7.33 33.07
C PHE A 386 15.20 5.88 33.58
N ALA A 387 14.43 5.02 32.89
CA ALA A 387 14.37 3.59 33.21
C ALA A 387 15.68 2.88 32.85
N LYS A 388 16.22 3.16 31.67
CA LYS A 388 17.54 2.68 31.24
C LYS A 388 18.62 3.10 32.25
N LYS A 389 18.67 4.37 32.68
CA LYS A 389 19.60 4.85 33.72
C LYS A 389 19.41 4.16 35.07
N ARG A 390 18.22 3.67 35.42
CA ARG A 390 17.95 2.91 36.65
C ARG A 390 18.47 1.47 36.58
N GLU A 391 18.32 0.81 35.45
CA GLU A 391 18.84 -0.53 35.16
C GLU A 391 20.39 -0.48 34.98
N GLU A 392 20.90 0.53 34.28
CA GLU A 392 22.30 0.72 33.96
C GLU A 392 23.13 1.27 35.12
N LYS A 393 22.50 1.85 36.18
CA LYS A 393 23.18 2.11 37.45
C LYS A 393 23.76 0.85 38.10
N LYS A 394 23.33 -0.34 37.62
CA LYS A 394 23.93 -1.61 38.00
C LYS A 394 25.26 -1.90 37.29
N ASP A 395 25.51 -1.33 36.07
CA ASP A 395 26.78 -1.55 35.34
C ASP A 395 27.20 -0.33 34.48
N PRO A 396 27.90 0.65 35.07
CA PRO A 396 28.37 1.83 34.32
C PRO A 396 29.46 1.50 33.27
N ALA A 397 29.99 0.29 33.28
CA ALA A 397 30.96 -0.18 32.30
C ALA A 397 30.32 -0.44 30.92
N ILE A 398 29.03 -0.80 30.86
CA ILE A 398 28.29 -1.10 29.61
C ILE A 398 28.06 0.20 28.85
N LEU A 399 27.59 1.25 29.51
CA LEU A 399 27.40 2.59 28.91
C LEU A 399 28.69 3.13 28.30
N LYS A 400 29.79 3.08 29.04
CA LYS A 400 31.10 3.51 28.53
C LYS A 400 31.54 2.70 27.32
N LYS A 401 31.20 1.43 27.26
CA LYS A 401 31.48 0.54 26.12
C LYS A 401 30.66 0.91 24.90
N GLN A 402 29.38 1.21 25.08
CA GLN A 402 28.47 1.62 23.99
C GLN A 402 28.85 3.01 23.45
N HIS A 403 29.11 4.00 24.31
CA HIS A 403 29.64 5.30 23.91
C HIS A 403 30.96 5.18 23.12
N LYS A 404 31.83 4.29 23.56
CA LYS A 404 33.08 4.02 22.86
C LYS A 404 32.83 3.37 21.49
N GLN A 405 31.91 2.42 21.40
CA GLN A 405 31.56 1.80 20.14
C GLN A 405 31.02 2.81 19.12
N ILE A 406 30.08 3.67 19.50
CA ILE A 406 29.53 4.71 18.62
C ILE A 406 30.63 5.66 18.14
N ASN A 407 31.50 6.13 19.05
CA ASN A 407 32.61 6.99 18.69
C ASN A 407 33.64 6.30 17.78
N ASP A 408 33.91 5.02 18.00
CA ASP A 408 34.83 4.23 17.16
C ASP A 408 34.24 3.98 15.78
N GLU A 409 32.91 3.73 15.66
CA GLU A 409 32.21 3.60 14.39
C GLU A 409 32.17 4.92 13.62
N HIS A 410 31.84 6.02 14.30
CA HIS A 410 31.88 7.35 13.70
C HIS A 410 33.27 7.68 13.18
N LYS A 411 34.32 7.45 13.98
CA LYS A 411 35.69 7.67 13.57
C LYS A 411 36.10 6.86 12.34
N LYS A 412 35.68 5.61 12.26
CA LYS A 412 35.93 4.76 11.07
C LYS A 412 35.22 5.29 9.82
N LYS A 413 33.98 5.75 9.95
CA LYS A 413 33.23 6.35 8.83
C LYS A 413 33.85 7.70 8.41
N TRP A 414 34.25 8.50 9.38
CA TRP A 414 34.90 9.79 9.17
C TRP A 414 36.28 9.66 8.49
N ASP A 415 37.14 8.78 8.99
CA ASP A 415 38.44 8.49 8.38
C ASP A 415 38.27 8.02 6.92
N LYS A 416 37.28 7.18 6.63
CA LYS A 416 36.96 6.70 5.29
C LYS A 416 36.52 7.85 4.36
N LEU A 417 35.62 8.73 4.85
CA LEU A 417 35.17 9.88 4.07
C LEU A 417 36.30 10.89 3.80
N THR A 418 37.19 11.05 4.78
CA THR A 418 38.41 11.88 4.63
C THR A 418 39.38 11.27 3.62
N ASP A 419 39.53 9.96 3.57
CA ASP A 419 40.35 9.27 2.57
C ASP A 419 39.73 9.41 1.16
N ASP A 420 38.40 9.28 1.02
CA ASP A 420 37.66 9.49 -0.24
C ASP A 420 37.80 10.95 -0.74
N LEU A 421 37.70 11.93 0.15
CA LEU A 421 37.97 13.34 -0.18
C LEU A 421 39.42 13.56 -0.59
N THR A 422 40.37 12.93 0.09
CA THR A 422 41.79 13.00 -0.23
C THR A 422 42.08 12.42 -1.62
N ASP A 423 41.44 11.31 -1.98
CA ASP A 423 41.61 10.69 -3.28
C ASP A 423 41.06 11.59 -4.41
N LYS A 424 39.87 12.17 -4.25
CA LYS A 424 39.32 13.15 -5.21
C LYS A 424 40.14 14.41 -5.33
N LEU A 425 40.67 14.93 -4.24
CA LEU A 425 41.61 16.06 -4.28
C LEU A 425 42.92 15.67 -4.94
N SER A 426 43.40 14.42 -4.77
CA SER A 426 44.62 13.95 -5.38
C SER A 426 44.51 13.81 -6.93
N ASP A 427 43.35 13.38 -7.41
CA ASP A 427 43.11 13.24 -8.87
C ASP A 427 43.28 14.57 -9.65
N ILE A 428 43.02 15.70 -8.97
CA ILE A 428 43.05 17.04 -9.57
C ILE A 428 44.31 17.80 -9.21
N LEU A 429 44.87 17.62 -8.03
CA LEU A 429 45.93 18.47 -7.49
C LEU A 429 47.30 17.78 -7.30
N LEU A 430 47.38 16.47 -7.48
CA LEU A 430 48.62 15.74 -7.25
C LEU A 430 49.73 16.19 -8.18
N GLY A 431 50.82 16.71 -7.63
CA GLY A 431 52.01 17.18 -8.42
C GLY A 431 51.91 18.61 -8.92
N GLU A 432 50.78 19.28 -8.77
CA GLU A 432 50.67 20.72 -9.06
C GLU A 432 51.34 21.58 -7.97
N LYS A 433 51.64 22.81 -8.29
CA LYS A 433 52.19 23.80 -7.35
C LYS A 433 51.17 24.91 -7.18
N ILE A 434 50.77 25.17 -5.92
CA ILE A 434 49.95 26.35 -5.57
C ILE A 434 50.88 27.51 -5.28
N PRO A 435 50.70 28.70 -5.89
CA PRO A 435 51.60 29.85 -5.70
C PRO A 435 51.47 30.53 -4.35
N LEU A 436 50.42 30.17 -3.59
CA LEU A 436 50.07 30.80 -2.30
C LEU A 436 49.97 29.74 -1.18
N ASP A 437 50.15 30.19 0.07
CA ASP A 437 50.00 29.33 1.23
C ASP A 437 48.53 28.96 1.48
N VAL A 438 48.26 27.72 1.87
CA VAL A 438 46.98 27.24 2.37
C VAL A 438 47.09 27.15 3.89
N VAL A 439 46.31 27.94 4.58
CA VAL A 439 46.37 28.09 6.05
C VAL A 439 45.11 27.56 6.70
N ASN A 440 45.24 26.96 7.86
CA ASN A 440 44.12 26.66 8.73
C ASN A 440 43.65 27.92 9.45
N ALA A 441 42.44 28.39 9.22
CA ALA A 441 41.87 29.61 9.79
C ALA A 441 41.77 29.60 11.31
N GLN A 442 41.69 28.42 11.95
CA GLN A 442 41.59 28.30 13.41
C GLN A 442 42.95 28.26 14.10
N THR A 443 43.90 27.51 13.54
CA THR A 443 45.18 27.28 14.19
C THR A 443 46.30 28.18 13.66
N GLY A 444 46.10 28.85 12.50
CA GLY A 444 47.12 29.63 11.79
C GLY A 444 48.28 28.78 11.22
N GLU A 445 48.15 27.44 11.23
CA GLU A 445 49.18 26.53 10.73
C GLU A 445 49.12 26.45 9.23
N ILE A 446 50.29 26.55 8.57
CA ILE A 446 50.38 26.40 7.09
C ILE A 446 50.27 24.93 6.75
N ILE A 447 49.14 24.54 6.11
CA ILE A 447 48.88 23.17 5.68
C ILE A 447 49.67 22.83 4.42
N ILE A 448 49.68 23.73 3.42
CA ILE A 448 50.43 23.60 2.18
C ILE A 448 51.24 24.87 1.94
N PRO A 449 52.57 24.81 2.04
CA PRO A 449 53.43 25.99 1.77
C PRO A 449 53.46 26.35 0.24
N ALA A 450 53.56 27.65 -0.04
CA ALA A 450 53.62 28.18 -1.39
C ALA A 450 54.73 27.53 -2.24
N ASN A 451 54.45 27.33 -3.53
CA ASN A 451 55.33 26.78 -4.54
C ASN A 451 55.91 25.38 -4.26
N ARG A 452 55.38 24.66 -3.28
CA ARG A 452 55.76 23.27 -2.99
C ARG A 452 54.89 22.31 -3.81
N LYS A 453 55.48 21.19 -4.32
CA LYS A 453 54.70 20.12 -4.96
C LYS A 453 53.74 19.49 -3.93
N ILE A 454 52.50 19.37 -4.31
CA ILE A 454 51.45 18.78 -3.49
C ILE A 454 51.65 17.27 -3.45
N THR A 455 51.68 16.73 -2.22
CA THR A 455 51.77 15.29 -1.94
C THR A 455 50.46 14.79 -1.31
N LYS A 456 50.19 13.49 -1.43
CA LYS A 456 48.99 12.86 -0.87
C LYS A 456 48.87 13.09 0.64
N THR A 457 50.01 13.17 1.40
CA THR A 457 50.05 13.47 2.80
C THR A 457 49.60 14.90 3.16
N LEU A 458 49.90 15.87 2.32
CA LEU A 458 49.45 17.26 2.47
C LEU A 458 47.97 17.39 2.13
N LEU A 459 47.48 16.67 1.11
CA LEU A 459 46.07 16.64 0.80
C LEU A 459 45.24 15.97 1.88
N ARG A 460 45.75 14.96 2.56
CA ARG A 460 45.10 14.34 3.73
C ARG A 460 44.98 15.29 4.91
N LYS A 461 46.01 16.13 5.15
CA LYS A 461 45.93 17.20 6.17
C LYS A 461 44.90 18.27 5.77
N LEU A 462 44.84 18.62 4.49
CA LEU A 462 43.83 19.53 3.95
C LEU A 462 42.42 18.99 4.13
N ALA A 463 42.19 17.73 3.75
CA ALA A 463 40.92 17.06 3.92
C ALA A 463 40.47 16.94 5.39
N ALA A 464 41.43 16.75 6.31
CA ALA A 464 41.13 16.70 7.73
C ALA A 464 40.75 18.08 8.33
N ALA A 465 41.15 19.17 7.68
CA ALA A 465 40.87 20.54 8.13
C ALA A 465 39.80 21.23 7.24
N HIS A 466 38.96 20.46 6.56
CA HIS A 466 38.00 20.92 5.53
C HIS A 466 37.12 22.10 5.96
N ASP A 467 36.71 22.19 7.22
CA ASP A 467 35.84 23.25 7.75
C ASP A 467 36.51 24.61 7.96
N HIS A 468 37.84 24.64 8.01
CA HIS A 468 38.61 25.83 8.45
C HIS A 468 39.77 26.15 7.53
N ILE A 469 39.51 26.12 6.20
CA ILE A 469 40.55 26.37 5.20
C ILE A 469 40.43 27.79 4.68
N GLU A 470 41.53 28.55 4.78
CA GLU A 470 41.66 29.86 4.16
C GLU A 470 42.69 29.80 3.02
N ILE A 471 42.22 30.13 1.80
CA ILE A 471 43.02 30.14 0.60
C ILE A 471 42.81 31.50 -0.07
N ASP A 472 43.88 32.16 -0.46
CA ASP A 472 43.80 33.41 -1.21
C ASP A 472 43.14 33.20 -2.61
N PRO A 473 42.51 34.22 -3.20
CA PRO A 473 41.80 34.12 -4.45
C PRO A 473 42.67 33.61 -5.59
N SER A 474 42.37 32.39 -6.08
CA SER A 474 43.05 31.74 -7.24
C SER A 474 42.07 30.84 -7.97
N PRO A 475 42.30 30.54 -9.26
CA PRO A 475 41.45 29.61 -10.02
C PRO A 475 41.36 28.19 -9.39
N ILE A 476 42.43 27.79 -8.70
CA ILE A 476 42.54 26.49 -8.01
C ILE A 476 41.68 26.50 -6.71
N ARG A 477 41.55 27.64 -6.03
CA ARG A 477 40.74 27.81 -4.87
C ARG A 477 39.27 27.40 -5.15
N ASN A 478 38.70 27.87 -6.24
CA ASN A 478 37.32 27.60 -6.58
C ASN A 478 37.08 26.08 -6.78
N LYS A 479 38.01 25.39 -7.42
CA LYS A 479 37.94 23.93 -7.58
C LYS A 479 38.05 23.17 -6.27
N ILE A 480 38.96 23.61 -5.38
CA ILE A 480 39.11 23.00 -4.07
C ILE A 480 37.84 23.18 -3.24
N LEU A 481 37.28 24.40 -3.20
CA LEU A 481 36.07 24.71 -2.46
C LEU A 481 34.85 23.98 -3.04
N GLU A 482 34.74 23.82 -4.35
CA GLU A 482 33.68 23.08 -4.99
C GLU A 482 33.70 21.59 -4.60
N ILE A 483 34.87 20.98 -4.54
CA ILE A 483 35.04 19.59 -4.09
C ILE A 483 34.70 19.47 -2.61
N ILE A 484 35.23 20.36 -1.76
CA ILE A 484 34.97 20.34 -0.32
C ILE A 484 33.49 20.52 -0.04
N SER A 485 32.82 21.48 -0.69
CA SER A 485 31.37 21.72 -0.52
C SER A 485 30.53 20.51 -0.92
N SER A 486 30.99 19.72 -1.91
CA SER A 486 30.29 18.48 -2.29
C SER A 486 30.35 17.37 -1.22
N PHE A 487 31.31 17.45 -0.28
CA PHE A 487 31.47 16.51 0.84
C PHE A 487 30.96 17.05 2.17
N GLU A 488 30.83 18.37 2.30
CA GLU A 488 30.44 19.04 3.56
C GLU A 488 29.10 18.53 4.11
N GLY A 489 28.09 18.37 3.24
CA GLY A 489 26.80 17.79 3.62
C GLY A 489 26.92 16.38 4.19
N ARG A 490 27.85 15.56 3.67
CA ARG A 490 28.08 14.18 4.16
C ARG A 490 28.79 14.16 5.51
N PHE A 491 29.69 15.10 5.78
CA PHE A 491 30.35 15.26 7.08
C PHE A 491 29.33 15.70 8.13
N GLN A 492 28.48 16.67 7.79
CA GLN A 492 27.40 17.14 8.67
C GLN A 492 26.37 16.02 8.97
N GLU A 493 26.03 15.19 7.98
CA GLU A 493 25.16 14.01 8.20
C GLU A 493 25.77 13.00 9.17
N LEU A 494 27.09 12.75 9.08
CA LEU A 494 27.77 11.84 10.00
C LEU A 494 27.83 12.38 11.44
N ASP A 495 28.02 13.69 11.61
CA ASP A 495 28.00 14.31 12.93
C ASP A 495 26.60 14.32 13.54
N THR A 496 25.58 14.67 12.77
CA THR A 496 24.17 14.58 13.21
C THR A 496 23.75 13.14 13.52
N GLU A 497 24.22 12.15 12.77
CA GLU A 497 23.99 10.73 13.08
C GLU A 497 24.63 10.32 14.40
N ARG A 498 25.85 10.77 14.67
CA ARG A 498 26.55 10.52 15.95
C ARG A 498 25.81 11.17 17.10
N GLU A 499 25.47 12.45 16.99
CA GLU A 499 24.75 13.20 18.04
C GLU A 499 23.40 12.52 18.32
N ARG A 500 22.64 12.17 17.30
CA ARG A 500 21.37 11.48 17.43
C ARG A 500 21.52 10.11 18.13
N LYS A 501 22.56 9.33 17.82
CA LYS A 501 22.83 8.05 18.49
C LYS A 501 23.26 8.23 19.95
N LEU A 502 24.03 9.28 20.25
CA LEU A 502 24.41 9.61 21.62
C LEU A 502 23.21 10.12 22.43
N ASP A 503 22.37 10.97 21.83
CA ASP A 503 21.12 11.43 22.44
C ASP A 503 20.13 10.27 22.68
N GLN A 504 20.00 9.34 21.76
CA GLN A 504 19.19 8.12 21.96
C GLN A 504 19.72 7.23 23.09
N LEU A 505 21.05 7.16 23.26
CA LEU A 505 21.65 6.45 24.38
C LEU A 505 21.40 7.19 25.72
N GLU A 506 21.44 8.52 25.72
CA GLU A 506 21.29 9.32 26.93
C GLU A 506 19.84 9.60 27.32
N SER A 507 18.99 9.92 26.36
CA SER A 507 17.56 10.23 26.55
C SER A 507 16.64 9.01 26.47
N GLY A 508 17.09 7.90 25.86
CA GLY A 508 16.24 6.74 25.57
C GLY A 508 15.37 6.96 24.35
N ASP A 509 14.39 6.07 24.16
CA ASP A 509 13.39 6.21 23.12
C ASP A 509 12.47 7.41 23.40
N GLU A 510 11.90 8.03 22.39
CA GLU A 510 10.88 9.06 22.51
C GLU A 510 9.61 8.44 23.10
N VAL A 511 9.47 8.48 24.41
CA VAL A 511 8.32 7.97 25.17
C VAL A 511 7.69 9.15 25.91
N ASP A 512 6.36 9.15 26.04
CA ASP A 512 5.62 10.19 26.74
C ASP A 512 6.18 10.45 28.17
N PRO A 513 6.18 11.70 28.64
CA PRO A 513 6.60 12.01 29.99
C PRO A 513 5.84 11.20 31.05
N GLY A 514 6.57 10.51 31.95
CA GLY A 514 5.98 9.67 32.99
C GLY A 514 5.77 8.21 32.62
N VAL A 515 6.02 7.81 31.36
CA VAL A 515 6.03 6.40 30.96
C VAL A 515 7.43 5.82 31.18
N ILE A 516 7.50 4.69 31.86
CA ILE A 516 8.73 3.95 32.15
C ILE A 516 9.08 3.03 31.00
N LYS A 517 8.10 2.23 30.58
CA LYS A 517 8.24 1.21 29.51
C LYS A 517 6.93 1.12 28.73
N GLU A 518 6.99 1.16 27.42
CA GLU A 518 5.86 0.93 26.52
C GLU A 518 6.10 -0.33 25.72
N VAL A 519 5.09 -1.18 25.62
CA VAL A 519 5.14 -2.41 24.82
C VAL A 519 4.00 -2.39 23.83
N LYS A 520 4.33 -2.54 22.54
CA LYS A 520 3.37 -2.68 21.44
C LYS A 520 3.46 -4.08 20.89
N VAL A 521 2.34 -4.78 20.87
CA VAL A 521 2.23 -6.15 20.37
C VAL A 521 1.39 -6.14 19.10
N PHE A 522 1.92 -6.74 18.03
CA PHE A 522 1.26 -6.86 16.74
C PHE A 522 0.79 -8.29 16.53
N ILE A 523 -0.52 -8.47 16.33
CA ILE A 523 -1.14 -9.78 16.11
C ILE A 523 -1.66 -9.83 14.68
N ALA A 524 -1.17 -10.79 13.91
CA ALA A 524 -1.62 -11.04 12.54
C ALA A 524 -2.69 -12.13 12.53
N ALA A 525 -3.78 -11.86 11.83
CA ALA A 525 -4.87 -12.81 11.62
C ALA A 525 -5.16 -12.97 10.13
N LYS A 526 -5.30 -14.22 9.68
CA LYS A 526 -5.75 -14.56 8.33
C LYS A 526 -7.28 -14.64 8.35
N ARG A 527 -7.95 -13.76 7.60
CA ARG A 527 -9.41 -13.69 7.56
C ARG A 527 -9.91 -14.15 6.19
N LYS A 528 -10.61 -15.27 6.16
CA LYS A 528 -11.34 -15.76 4.99
C LYS A 528 -12.65 -14.98 4.81
N LEU A 529 -13.25 -15.09 3.63
CA LEU A 529 -14.57 -14.55 3.38
C LEU A 529 -15.61 -15.36 4.17
N SER A 530 -16.50 -14.67 4.87
CA SER A 530 -17.53 -15.27 5.70
C SER A 530 -18.91 -14.69 5.40
N VAL A 531 -19.97 -15.39 5.84
CA VAL A 531 -21.35 -14.89 5.76
C VAL A 531 -21.46 -13.59 6.54
N GLY A 532 -22.09 -12.59 5.94
CA GLY A 532 -22.21 -11.25 6.50
C GLY A 532 -21.14 -10.24 6.05
N ASP A 533 -20.08 -10.69 5.39
CA ASP A 533 -19.06 -9.79 4.84
C ASP A 533 -19.63 -9.04 3.64
N LYS A 534 -19.18 -7.80 3.47
CA LYS A 534 -19.62 -6.92 2.39
C LYS A 534 -18.71 -7.05 1.19
N MET A 535 -19.30 -7.30 0.03
CA MET A 535 -18.64 -7.30 -1.26
C MET A 535 -19.26 -6.27 -2.19
N ALA A 536 -18.49 -5.82 -3.17
CA ALA A 536 -18.99 -4.90 -4.19
C ALA A 536 -18.23 -5.06 -5.51
N GLY A 537 -18.89 -4.72 -6.62
CA GLY A 537 -18.20 -4.42 -7.87
C GLY A 537 -17.81 -2.95 -7.95
N ARG A 538 -17.35 -2.52 -9.13
CA ARG A 538 -16.97 -1.12 -9.41
C ARG A 538 -18.15 -0.22 -9.78
N HIS A 539 -19.31 -0.79 -10.06
CA HIS A 539 -20.51 -0.09 -10.59
C HIS A 539 -21.54 0.28 -9.50
N GLY A 540 -21.11 0.36 -8.25
CA GLY A 540 -22.02 0.64 -7.14
C GLY A 540 -22.91 -0.55 -6.74
N ASN A 541 -22.70 -1.72 -7.31
CA ASN A 541 -23.37 -2.98 -6.98
C ASN A 541 -22.78 -3.58 -5.70
N LYS A 542 -23.25 -3.11 -4.56
CA LYS A 542 -22.85 -3.61 -3.25
C LYS A 542 -23.79 -4.71 -2.79
N GLY A 543 -23.25 -5.67 -2.05
CA GLY A 543 -24.04 -6.73 -1.45
C GLY A 543 -23.36 -7.33 -0.24
N VAL A 544 -24.12 -8.16 0.48
CA VAL A 544 -23.67 -8.89 1.67
C VAL A 544 -23.73 -10.38 1.37
N VAL A 545 -22.69 -11.12 1.72
CA VAL A 545 -22.64 -12.56 1.58
C VAL A 545 -23.72 -13.18 2.48
N ALA A 546 -24.75 -13.78 1.86
CA ALA A 546 -25.86 -14.40 2.59
C ALA A 546 -25.62 -15.88 2.85
N ASN A 547 -25.03 -16.58 1.88
CA ASN A 547 -24.79 -18.01 1.99
C ASN A 547 -23.51 -18.42 1.25
N ILE A 548 -22.84 -19.44 1.79
CA ILE A 548 -21.71 -20.13 1.17
C ILE A 548 -22.18 -21.53 0.86
N VAL A 549 -22.27 -21.85 -0.42
CA VAL A 549 -22.88 -23.10 -0.93
C VAL A 549 -21.76 -24.04 -1.38
N PRO A 550 -21.85 -25.35 -1.07
CA PRO A 550 -20.94 -26.35 -1.61
C PRO A 550 -20.79 -26.25 -3.12
N GLU A 551 -19.63 -26.57 -3.64
CA GLU A 551 -19.31 -26.43 -5.08
C GLU A 551 -20.25 -27.26 -5.96
N GLU A 552 -20.59 -28.46 -5.49
CA GLU A 552 -21.50 -29.41 -6.16
C GLU A 552 -22.95 -28.92 -6.27
N ASP A 553 -23.39 -28.07 -5.33
CA ASP A 553 -24.76 -27.54 -5.30
C ASP A 553 -24.93 -26.24 -6.12
N MET A 554 -23.80 -25.65 -6.53
CA MET A 554 -23.83 -24.42 -7.31
C MET A 554 -24.31 -24.67 -8.75
N PRO A 555 -24.97 -23.68 -9.38
CA PRO A 555 -25.25 -23.75 -10.82
C PRO A 555 -23.97 -23.94 -11.62
N TYR A 556 -24.01 -24.77 -12.65
CA TYR A 556 -22.84 -25.04 -13.47
C TYR A 556 -23.14 -24.91 -14.96
N LEU A 557 -22.10 -24.67 -15.74
CA LEU A 557 -22.12 -24.52 -17.18
C LEU A 557 -22.13 -25.89 -17.89
N ALA A 558 -22.41 -25.90 -19.20
CA ALA A 558 -22.44 -27.14 -20.01
C ALA A 558 -21.11 -27.91 -20.01
N ASP A 559 -20.00 -27.26 -19.71
CA ASP A 559 -18.68 -27.87 -19.56
C ASP A 559 -18.40 -28.42 -18.15
N GLY A 560 -19.37 -28.31 -17.23
CA GLY A 560 -19.26 -28.72 -15.84
C GLY A 560 -18.60 -27.69 -14.89
N THR A 561 -18.25 -26.50 -15.38
CA THR A 561 -17.65 -25.44 -14.55
C THR A 561 -18.72 -24.81 -13.67
N PRO A 562 -18.58 -24.86 -12.31
CA PRO A 562 -19.51 -24.20 -11.41
C PRO A 562 -19.30 -22.69 -11.40
N VAL A 563 -20.39 -21.93 -11.18
CA VAL A 563 -20.32 -20.47 -10.99
C VAL A 563 -19.76 -20.13 -9.60
N ASP A 564 -18.98 -19.07 -9.53
CA ASP A 564 -18.41 -18.61 -8.26
C ASP A 564 -19.41 -17.82 -7.42
N ILE A 565 -20.21 -16.98 -8.07
CA ILE A 565 -21.14 -16.04 -7.42
C ILE A 565 -22.46 -16.01 -8.16
N CYS A 566 -23.58 -16.02 -7.43
CA CYS A 566 -24.92 -15.76 -7.97
C CYS A 566 -25.42 -14.39 -7.48
N LEU A 567 -25.68 -13.48 -8.42
CA LEU A 567 -26.22 -12.15 -8.17
C LEU A 567 -27.67 -12.06 -8.63
N ASN A 568 -28.46 -11.26 -7.91
CA ASN A 568 -29.86 -11.03 -8.29
C ASN A 568 -29.94 -10.04 -9.48
N PRO A 569 -30.55 -10.41 -10.59
CA PRO A 569 -30.68 -9.56 -11.75
C PRO A 569 -31.58 -8.34 -11.52
N LEU A 570 -32.53 -8.41 -10.59
CA LEU A 570 -33.43 -7.28 -10.25
C LEU A 570 -32.69 -6.05 -9.70
N GLY A 571 -31.47 -6.23 -9.19
CA GLY A 571 -30.62 -5.13 -8.75
C GLY A 571 -30.08 -4.24 -9.88
N VAL A 572 -30.16 -4.65 -11.15
CA VAL A 572 -29.60 -3.91 -12.27
C VAL A 572 -30.57 -2.85 -12.81
N PRO A 573 -31.80 -3.17 -13.21
CA PRO A 573 -32.67 -2.19 -13.88
C PRO A 573 -33.11 -1.04 -12.98
N SER A 574 -33.37 -1.30 -11.71
CA SER A 574 -33.78 -0.26 -10.75
C SER A 574 -32.67 0.74 -10.43
N ARG A 575 -31.42 0.35 -10.60
CA ARG A 575 -30.24 1.16 -10.24
C ARG A 575 -29.51 1.74 -11.44
N MET A 576 -29.92 1.35 -12.65
CA MET A 576 -29.41 1.91 -13.91
C MET A 576 -27.87 1.84 -14.05
N ASN A 577 -27.25 0.81 -13.49
CA ASN A 577 -25.81 0.55 -13.59
C ASN A 577 -25.50 -0.56 -14.61
N VAL A 578 -25.82 -0.30 -15.87
CA VAL A 578 -25.70 -1.26 -16.98
C VAL A 578 -24.25 -1.60 -17.30
N GLY A 579 -23.30 -0.73 -16.95
CA GLY A 579 -21.87 -0.95 -17.15
C GLY A 579 -21.37 -2.28 -16.57
N GLN A 580 -21.96 -2.78 -15.48
CA GLN A 580 -21.61 -4.09 -14.91
C GLN A 580 -21.93 -5.26 -15.85
N VAL A 581 -22.99 -5.17 -16.63
CA VAL A 581 -23.36 -6.21 -17.60
C VAL A 581 -22.42 -6.20 -18.80
N LEU A 582 -22.06 -5.00 -19.28
CA LEU A 582 -21.06 -4.85 -20.34
C LEU A 582 -19.68 -5.35 -19.89
N GLU A 583 -19.29 -5.06 -18.65
CA GLU A 583 -18.07 -5.60 -18.05
C GLU A 583 -18.10 -7.13 -17.98
N THR A 584 -19.23 -7.71 -17.57
CA THR A 584 -19.39 -9.16 -17.46
C THR A 584 -19.19 -9.85 -18.80
N HIS A 585 -19.80 -9.35 -19.88
CA HIS A 585 -19.66 -9.91 -21.22
C HIS A 585 -18.23 -9.73 -21.77
N LEU A 586 -17.66 -8.55 -21.63
CA LEU A 586 -16.30 -8.28 -22.10
C LEU A 586 -15.27 -9.08 -21.29
N GLY A 587 -15.50 -9.25 -19.98
CA GLY A 587 -14.65 -10.03 -19.10
C GLY A 587 -14.54 -11.51 -19.51
N VAL A 588 -15.64 -12.14 -19.88
CA VAL A 588 -15.60 -13.53 -20.35
C VAL A 588 -14.89 -13.65 -21.70
N ALA A 589 -15.13 -12.70 -22.62
CA ALA A 589 -14.42 -12.67 -23.89
C ALA A 589 -12.90 -12.48 -23.71
N ALA A 590 -12.51 -11.54 -22.85
CA ALA A 590 -11.11 -11.28 -22.52
C ALA A 590 -10.42 -12.49 -21.89
N LYS A 591 -11.08 -13.20 -20.97
CA LYS A 591 -10.57 -14.42 -20.34
C LYS A 591 -10.39 -15.55 -21.36
N ALA A 592 -11.39 -15.75 -22.23
CA ALA A 592 -11.36 -16.78 -23.26
C ALA A 592 -10.26 -16.54 -24.30
N LEU A 593 -10.05 -15.29 -24.71
CA LEU A 593 -9.05 -14.90 -25.70
C LEU A 593 -7.66 -14.63 -25.10
N GLY A 594 -7.56 -14.57 -23.77
CA GLY A 594 -6.29 -14.45 -23.05
C GLY A 594 -5.62 -13.07 -23.11
N PHE A 595 -6.40 -12.00 -23.21
CA PHE A 595 -5.89 -10.63 -23.15
C PHE A 595 -6.60 -9.80 -22.09
N LYS A 596 -5.99 -8.68 -21.69
CA LYS A 596 -6.61 -7.65 -20.86
C LYS A 596 -7.11 -6.52 -21.77
N VAL A 597 -8.24 -5.92 -21.41
CA VAL A 597 -8.86 -4.84 -22.17
C VAL A 597 -8.73 -3.53 -21.41
N ALA A 598 -8.24 -2.50 -22.08
CA ALA A 598 -8.29 -1.13 -21.58
C ALA A 598 -9.43 -0.39 -22.31
N THR A 599 -10.50 -0.06 -21.59
CA THR A 599 -11.64 0.72 -22.11
C THR A 599 -11.66 2.07 -21.38
N PRO A 600 -11.06 3.14 -21.95
CA PRO A 600 -11.06 4.45 -21.34
C PRO A 600 -12.49 4.98 -21.16
N ILE A 601 -12.70 5.72 -20.08
CA ILE A 601 -13.98 6.38 -19.83
C ILE A 601 -14.26 7.41 -20.94
N PHE A 602 -15.53 7.51 -21.35
CA PHE A 602 -16.05 8.38 -22.42
C PHE A 602 -15.47 8.12 -23.82
N ASP A 603 -14.61 7.12 -23.96
CA ASP A 603 -14.08 6.62 -25.24
C ASP A 603 -13.96 5.10 -25.19
N GLY A 604 -15.00 4.47 -24.68
CA GLY A 604 -15.05 3.03 -24.44
C GLY A 604 -15.33 2.19 -25.69
N ILE A 605 -15.22 0.89 -25.51
CA ILE A 605 -15.52 -0.11 -26.54
C ILE A 605 -17.02 -0.09 -26.84
N LYS A 606 -17.37 -0.04 -28.13
CA LYS A 606 -18.76 -0.12 -28.59
C LYS A 606 -19.31 -1.55 -28.43
N GLU A 607 -20.59 -1.66 -28.15
CA GLU A 607 -21.33 -2.94 -27.99
C GLU A 607 -21.07 -3.94 -29.13
N LYS A 608 -21.10 -3.49 -30.40
CA LYS A 608 -20.81 -4.35 -31.56
C LYS A 608 -19.43 -5.03 -31.50
N VAL A 609 -18.43 -4.36 -30.92
CA VAL A 609 -17.08 -4.92 -30.78
C VAL A 609 -17.06 -5.98 -29.69
N ILE A 610 -17.82 -5.79 -28.61
CA ILE A 610 -17.96 -6.79 -27.53
C ILE A 610 -18.55 -8.07 -28.10
N TRP A 611 -19.64 -7.98 -28.93
CA TRP A 611 -20.25 -9.12 -29.57
C TRP A 611 -19.29 -9.84 -30.54
N ASN A 612 -18.46 -9.12 -31.26
CA ASN A 612 -17.43 -9.72 -32.09
C ASN A 612 -16.41 -10.53 -31.26
N PHE A 613 -15.91 -9.97 -30.16
CA PHE A 613 -15.02 -10.71 -29.29
C PHE A 613 -15.66 -11.92 -28.63
N MET A 614 -16.94 -11.85 -28.25
CA MET A 614 -17.66 -13.00 -27.74
C MET A 614 -17.83 -14.10 -28.81
N SER A 615 -18.08 -13.72 -30.07
CA SER A 615 -18.15 -14.67 -31.19
C SER A 615 -16.80 -15.32 -31.48
N GLU A 616 -15.69 -14.58 -31.33
CA GLU A 616 -14.34 -15.13 -31.44
C GLU A 616 -14.01 -16.04 -30.27
N ALA A 617 -14.39 -15.67 -29.06
CA ALA A 617 -14.19 -16.44 -27.84
C ALA A 617 -14.88 -17.81 -27.88
N LYS A 618 -16.07 -17.88 -28.52
CA LYS A 618 -16.80 -19.14 -28.72
C LYS A 618 -16.03 -20.15 -29.57
N LYS A 619 -15.12 -19.70 -30.42
CA LYS A 619 -14.33 -20.50 -31.36
C LYS A 619 -12.98 -20.96 -30.84
N VAL A 620 -12.53 -20.46 -29.70
CA VAL A 620 -11.20 -20.73 -29.12
C VAL A 620 -11.21 -21.99 -28.27
N ASP A 621 -10.28 -22.92 -28.56
CA ASP A 621 -10.09 -24.17 -27.81
C ASP A 621 -9.76 -23.99 -26.35
N GLY A 622 -10.55 -24.67 -25.51
CA GLY A 622 -10.10 -25.29 -24.29
C GLY A 622 -9.26 -24.46 -23.34
N ILE A 623 -9.74 -23.30 -22.86
CA ILE A 623 -9.27 -22.79 -21.57
C ILE A 623 -10.17 -23.41 -20.50
N THR A 624 -9.92 -24.68 -20.22
CA THR A 624 -10.58 -25.46 -19.16
C THR A 624 -10.09 -25.11 -17.76
N THR A 625 -9.34 -24.05 -17.56
CA THR A 625 -8.83 -23.73 -16.24
C THR A 625 -9.20 -22.32 -15.82
N LEU A 626 -10.39 -22.18 -15.29
CA LEU A 626 -10.74 -21.12 -14.33
C LEU A 626 -9.98 -21.27 -12.98
N GLY A 627 -9.07 -22.18 -12.89
CA GLY A 627 -8.16 -22.48 -11.80
C GLY A 627 -6.69 -22.44 -12.22
N GLY A 628 -6.32 -21.59 -13.16
CA GLY A 628 -4.91 -21.39 -13.51
C GLY A 628 -4.22 -20.59 -12.41
N GLY A 629 -3.13 -21.14 -11.86
CA GLY A 629 -2.20 -20.44 -11.01
C GLY A 629 -1.67 -19.14 -11.64
N PRO A 630 -0.80 -18.37 -10.97
CA PRO A 630 -0.43 -17.00 -11.30
C PRO A 630 0.16 -16.74 -12.70
N ASN A 631 0.29 -17.76 -13.52
CA ASN A 631 0.83 -17.71 -14.89
C ASN A 631 -0.09 -18.25 -15.97
N GLY A 632 -1.42 -18.21 -15.77
CA GLY A 632 -2.39 -18.57 -16.80
C GLY A 632 -2.34 -17.60 -18.00
N THR A 633 -1.24 -17.56 -18.72
CA THR A 633 -1.15 -16.95 -20.03
C THR A 633 -1.91 -17.84 -21.01
N ALA A 634 -3.07 -17.38 -21.45
CA ALA A 634 -3.67 -17.94 -22.66
C ALA A 634 -2.62 -17.84 -23.77
N ARG A 635 -2.27 -18.99 -24.31
CA ARG A 635 -1.31 -19.07 -25.43
C ARG A 635 -1.96 -18.40 -26.63
N ALA A 636 -1.36 -17.33 -27.11
CA ALA A 636 -1.76 -16.74 -28.40
C ALA A 636 -1.72 -17.82 -29.49
N ARG A 637 -2.83 -18.00 -30.17
CA ARG A 637 -2.99 -18.99 -31.23
C ARG A 637 -1.97 -18.75 -32.34
N LYS A 638 -1.26 -19.79 -32.75
CA LYS A 638 -0.41 -19.73 -33.93
C LYS A 638 -1.28 -19.83 -35.18
N LYS A 639 -0.98 -18.99 -36.19
CA LYS A 639 -1.65 -19.01 -37.50
C LYS A 639 -1.55 -20.42 -38.10
N GLY A 640 -2.70 -21.15 -38.26
CA GLY A 640 -2.75 -22.49 -38.80
C GLY A 640 -3.07 -23.62 -37.79
N GLU A 641 -3.24 -23.32 -36.51
CA GLU A 641 -3.75 -24.29 -35.55
C GLU A 641 -5.25 -24.51 -35.75
N PRO A 642 -5.77 -25.78 -35.67
CA PRO A 642 -7.19 -26.09 -35.91
C PRO A 642 -8.09 -25.39 -34.89
N GLU A 643 -9.27 -24.99 -35.34
CA GLU A 643 -10.32 -24.42 -34.48
C GLU A 643 -10.88 -25.51 -33.58
N GLY A 644 -10.65 -25.43 -32.30
CA GLY A 644 -11.27 -26.34 -31.36
C GLY A 644 -12.63 -25.87 -30.84
N PRO A 645 -13.25 -26.64 -29.94
CA PRO A 645 -14.63 -26.42 -29.53
C PRO A 645 -14.91 -25.19 -28.70
N GLY A 646 -13.99 -24.25 -28.50
CA GLY A 646 -14.19 -22.98 -27.82
C GLY A 646 -15.14 -23.01 -26.61
N PHE A 647 -15.40 -21.87 -25.98
CA PHE A 647 -16.48 -21.78 -24.99
C PHE A 647 -17.86 -21.87 -25.65
N THR A 648 -18.32 -23.07 -25.98
CA THR A 648 -19.60 -23.31 -26.63
C THR A 648 -20.81 -22.79 -25.87
N TRP A 649 -20.66 -22.59 -24.57
CA TRP A 649 -21.68 -22.04 -23.69
C TRP A 649 -21.85 -20.53 -23.81
N ILE A 650 -20.93 -19.80 -24.47
CA ILE A 650 -21.06 -18.35 -24.66
C ILE A 650 -22.15 -18.07 -25.69
N GLY A 651 -23.16 -17.32 -25.26
CA GLY A 651 -24.17 -16.76 -26.15
C GLY A 651 -23.58 -15.59 -26.93
N ASP A 652 -23.41 -15.72 -28.26
CA ASP A 652 -22.79 -14.71 -29.12
C ASP A 652 -23.76 -13.65 -29.67
N GLY A 653 -25.03 -13.75 -29.33
CA GLY A 653 -26.06 -12.81 -29.74
C GLY A 653 -26.37 -12.78 -31.25
N LYS A 654 -25.69 -13.58 -32.09
CA LYS A 654 -25.85 -13.56 -33.54
C LYS A 654 -27.17 -14.17 -34.00
N ASP A 655 -27.65 -15.14 -33.26
CA ASP A 655 -28.93 -15.83 -33.46
C ASP A 655 -30.14 -15.03 -32.95
N GLY A 656 -29.91 -13.85 -32.37
CA GLY A 656 -30.97 -12.98 -31.83
C GLY A 656 -31.68 -13.54 -30.59
N THR A 657 -31.36 -14.77 -30.16
CA THR A 657 -32.08 -15.50 -29.11
C THR A 657 -31.33 -15.52 -27.78
N THR A 658 -30.03 -15.51 -27.78
CA THR A 658 -29.24 -15.74 -26.57
C THR A 658 -28.67 -14.45 -25.91
N GLY A 659 -28.42 -13.41 -26.70
CA GLY A 659 -28.03 -12.10 -26.18
C GLY A 659 -26.90 -12.13 -25.09
N GLY A 660 -25.89 -12.98 -25.26
CA GLY A 660 -24.83 -13.18 -24.25
C GLY A 660 -25.23 -14.05 -23.06
N LYS A 661 -26.38 -14.75 -23.16
CA LYS A 661 -26.86 -15.66 -22.11
C LYS A 661 -26.40 -17.08 -22.38
N SER A 662 -26.22 -17.85 -21.33
CA SER A 662 -25.78 -19.25 -21.36
C SER A 662 -26.79 -20.15 -20.65
N THR A 663 -26.88 -21.41 -21.08
CA THR A 663 -27.67 -22.39 -20.36
C THR A 663 -26.89 -22.86 -19.12
N LEU A 664 -27.51 -22.74 -17.96
CA LEU A 664 -27.00 -23.28 -16.71
C LEU A 664 -27.80 -24.50 -16.27
N TYR A 665 -27.14 -25.36 -15.51
CA TYR A 665 -27.73 -26.56 -14.92
C TYR A 665 -27.72 -26.42 -13.40
N ASP A 666 -28.76 -26.92 -12.74
CA ASP A 666 -28.82 -26.91 -11.25
C ASP A 666 -27.90 -27.99 -10.70
N GLY A 667 -26.97 -27.62 -9.80
CA GLY A 667 -26.03 -28.58 -9.18
C GLY A 667 -26.72 -29.69 -8.39
N ARG A 668 -27.92 -29.44 -7.86
CA ARG A 668 -28.65 -30.39 -7.01
C ARG A 668 -29.47 -31.39 -7.81
N THR A 669 -30.11 -30.95 -8.92
CA THR A 669 -31.00 -31.80 -9.74
C THR A 669 -30.35 -32.28 -11.02
N GLY A 670 -29.32 -31.56 -11.49
CA GLY A 670 -28.72 -31.83 -12.81
C GLY A 670 -29.58 -31.35 -14.00
N GLU A 671 -30.72 -30.74 -13.75
CA GLU A 671 -31.63 -30.25 -14.80
C GLU A 671 -31.22 -28.85 -15.27
N ALA A 672 -31.48 -28.58 -16.55
CA ALA A 672 -31.25 -27.23 -17.08
C ALA A 672 -32.30 -26.24 -16.57
N PHE A 673 -31.85 -25.01 -16.24
CA PHE A 673 -32.78 -23.93 -15.91
C PHE A 673 -33.65 -23.55 -17.13
N HIS A 674 -34.89 -23.17 -16.89
CA HIS A 674 -35.87 -22.89 -17.94
C HIS A 674 -35.45 -21.77 -18.90
N ASN A 675 -34.79 -20.75 -18.38
CA ASN A 675 -34.34 -19.60 -19.15
C ASN A 675 -32.79 -19.50 -19.17
N PRO A 676 -32.21 -19.12 -20.31
CA PRO A 676 -30.77 -18.86 -20.36
C PRO A 676 -30.42 -17.65 -19.49
N VAL A 677 -29.26 -17.72 -18.85
CA VAL A 677 -28.77 -16.79 -17.81
C VAL A 677 -27.58 -16.02 -18.34
N VAL A 678 -27.45 -14.75 -17.95
CA VAL A 678 -26.24 -13.97 -18.19
C VAL A 678 -25.13 -14.48 -17.28
N VAL A 679 -24.10 -15.06 -17.87
CA VAL A 679 -22.90 -15.56 -17.16
C VAL A 679 -21.67 -14.92 -17.74
N GLY A 680 -20.77 -14.50 -16.88
CA GLY A 680 -19.51 -13.94 -17.32
C GLY A 680 -18.60 -13.58 -16.16
N ILE A 681 -17.56 -12.84 -16.45
CA ILE A 681 -16.54 -12.48 -15.45
C ILE A 681 -16.66 -11.01 -15.09
N ILE A 682 -16.83 -10.76 -13.80
CA ILE A 682 -16.86 -9.42 -13.22
C ILE A 682 -15.75 -9.28 -12.17
N TYR A 683 -15.26 -8.07 -12.04
CA TYR A 683 -14.26 -7.73 -11.03
C TYR A 683 -14.93 -7.36 -9.72
N MET A 684 -14.78 -8.20 -8.69
CA MET A 684 -15.41 -8.03 -7.38
C MET A 684 -14.37 -7.74 -6.30
N LEU A 685 -14.74 -6.84 -5.38
CA LEU A 685 -13.91 -6.38 -4.27
C LEU A 685 -14.47 -6.90 -2.95
N LYS A 686 -13.57 -7.27 -2.02
CA LYS A 686 -13.88 -7.45 -0.60
C LYS A 686 -13.70 -6.10 0.09
N LEU A 687 -14.73 -5.63 0.78
CA LEU A 687 -14.70 -4.34 1.49
C LEU A 687 -14.27 -4.52 2.96
N GLY A 688 -13.75 -3.45 3.56
CA GLY A 688 -13.29 -3.43 4.96
C GLY A 688 -14.39 -3.57 6.02
N HIS A 689 -15.64 -3.76 5.59
CA HIS A 689 -16.78 -3.99 6.48
C HIS A 689 -16.98 -5.48 6.75
N LEU A 690 -16.07 -6.06 7.54
CA LEU A 690 -16.10 -7.48 7.88
C LEU A 690 -17.03 -7.72 9.09
N VAL A 691 -17.80 -8.81 9.06
CA VAL A 691 -18.73 -9.16 10.14
C VAL A 691 -18.00 -9.40 11.46
N ALA A 692 -16.80 -9.98 11.42
CA ALA A 692 -15.99 -10.25 12.61
C ALA A 692 -15.68 -9.00 13.43
N ASP A 693 -15.53 -7.84 12.78
CA ASP A 693 -15.28 -6.56 13.45
C ASP A 693 -16.55 -5.91 14.01
N LYS A 694 -17.74 -6.32 13.56
CA LYS A 694 -19.03 -5.72 13.89
C LYS A 694 -19.90 -6.56 14.81
N ILE A 695 -19.73 -7.88 14.82
CA ILE A 695 -20.48 -8.78 15.68
C ILE A 695 -20.17 -8.50 17.15
N HIS A 696 -21.21 -8.29 17.95
CA HIS A 696 -21.09 -7.98 19.36
C HIS A 696 -22.31 -8.46 20.13
N ALA A 697 -22.09 -9.02 21.31
CA ALA A 697 -23.14 -9.42 22.23
C ALA A 697 -22.75 -9.09 23.68
N ARG A 698 -23.71 -8.80 24.51
CA ARG A 698 -23.53 -8.51 25.91
C ARG A 698 -24.65 -9.13 26.72
N ALA A 699 -24.28 -9.81 27.82
CA ALA A 699 -25.23 -10.20 28.87
C ALA A 699 -25.10 -9.26 30.07
N VAL A 700 -23.92 -9.21 30.68
CA VAL A 700 -23.56 -8.31 31.79
C VAL A 700 -22.22 -7.67 31.45
N GLY A 701 -22.03 -6.40 31.75
CA GLY A 701 -20.79 -5.68 31.45
C GLY A 701 -20.69 -4.38 32.25
N PRO A 702 -19.71 -3.50 31.90
CA PRO A 702 -19.46 -2.27 32.63
C PRO A 702 -20.60 -1.25 32.50
N TYR A 703 -20.78 -0.46 33.54
CA TYR A 703 -21.79 0.60 33.66
C TYR A 703 -21.09 1.96 33.76
N SER A 704 -21.77 3.02 33.33
CA SER A 704 -21.29 4.40 33.52
C SER A 704 -21.24 4.76 34.99
N LEU A 705 -20.17 5.44 35.41
CA LEU A 705 -20.02 5.86 36.80
C LEU A 705 -21.09 6.86 37.25
N VAL A 706 -21.56 7.74 36.38
CA VAL A 706 -22.48 8.82 36.67
C VAL A 706 -23.94 8.34 36.58
N THR A 707 -24.31 7.74 35.43
CA THR A 707 -25.70 7.36 35.16
C THR A 707 -26.07 5.94 35.58
N GLN A 708 -25.10 5.09 35.93
CA GLN A 708 -25.27 3.67 36.23
C GLN A 708 -25.99 2.89 35.11
N GLN A 709 -25.89 3.38 33.88
CA GLN A 709 -26.44 2.74 32.69
C GLN A 709 -25.33 1.96 31.96
N PRO A 710 -25.68 0.89 31.19
CA PRO A 710 -24.71 0.19 30.38
C PRO A 710 -24.01 1.13 29.42
N LEU A 711 -22.68 0.94 29.27
CA LEU A 711 -21.88 1.67 28.27
C LEU A 711 -22.34 1.30 26.85
N GLY A 712 -22.06 2.14 25.89
CA GLY A 712 -22.31 1.89 24.47
C GLY A 712 -21.04 1.48 23.72
N GLY A 713 -21.20 0.73 22.60
CA GLY A 713 -20.12 0.37 21.70
C GLY A 713 -19.42 -0.95 22.02
N LYS A 714 -18.90 -1.63 20.96
CA LYS A 714 -18.21 -2.92 21.06
C LYS A 714 -16.93 -2.83 21.88
N ALA A 715 -16.13 -1.77 21.67
CA ALA A 715 -14.84 -1.59 22.33
C ALA A 715 -14.96 -1.49 23.87
N GLN A 716 -16.07 -0.97 24.37
CA GLN A 716 -16.35 -0.82 25.81
C GLN A 716 -17.18 -1.97 26.38
N TYR A 717 -17.36 -3.06 25.62
CA TYR A 717 -18.28 -4.14 25.98
C TYR A 717 -19.67 -3.62 26.33
N GLY A 718 -20.16 -2.68 25.53
CA GLY A 718 -21.42 -1.98 25.74
C GLY A 718 -22.65 -2.75 25.29
N GLY A 719 -23.83 -2.29 25.68
CA GLY A 719 -25.09 -2.84 25.25
C GLY A 719 -25.74 -2.09 24.08
N GLN A 720 -26.74 -2.69 23.46
CA GLN A 720 -27.57 -2.06 22.45
C GLN A 720 -28.57 -1.10 23.13
N ARG A 721 -28.75 0.08 22.54
CA ARG A 721 -29.77 1.00 23.03
C ARG A 721 -31.14 0.61 22.47
N PHE A 722 -32.05 0.29 23.35
CA PHE A 722 -33.48 0.20 23.05
C PHE A 722 -34.04 1.64 23.10
N GLY A 723 -34.25 2.24 21.94
CA GLY A 723 -34.83 3.57 21.84
C GLY A 723 -36.30 3.60 22.28
N GLU A 724 -36.94 4.79 22.24
CA GLU A 724 -38.39 4.96 22.50
C GLU A 724 -39.23 4.28 21.43
#